data_b88cc66decb8d3bdfb254412c9f72357
#
_entry.id   b88cc66decb8d3bdfb254412c9f72357
#
_cell.length_a   1.000
_cell.length_b   1.000
_cell.length_c   1.000
_cell.angle_alpha   90.00
_cell.angle_beta   90.00
_cell.angle_gamma   90.00
#
_symmetry.space_group_name_H-M   'P 1'
#
loop_
_entity.id
_entity.type
_entity.pdbx_description
1 polymer ?
#
loop_
_entity_poly.entity_id
_entity_poly.type
_entity_poly.pdbx_seq_one_letter_code
_entity_poly.pdbx_strand_id
1 'polypeptide(L)'
;MKLKTLGCAIALASALAAQAQTNVMDINTKKVGAPVQNTMYGLFFEDINYAADGGLYGELVKNRSFEFPQSFMGWQVFGDVKLKNDGPFERCPHYVTLSDPGHKERRTGIQNEGYFGIGVEKGESYRFTVWARAPKGKTTIRVQLIDQNTMEEHQEFTENKLEIASADWKKYEVVVKSPRTFNHANLRIFLAGANPVDLEHVSLFPVNTFKNRQNGMRRDIAQALADIHPGLLRFPGGCIVEGVDLATRYQWKNTIGPVENRPLNQNRWEHTFDYRYFPDYYQSYGLGFFEFFQLSEDIGAEPLPVLNVGMACQFQNWNQECAHAKMDELEPFIQDCLDLIEFANGDENTEWGKKRIEMGHPAPFNMKYLGVGNEQWDELYFKRLKPFVERIRAKYPEIKIVGTSGPDSEGKMFDLGWEAMKSQKADLVDEHFYRPESWFLSHGLRYESYDRKGPKVFAGGYACHGKGKKWNHYETSLYEAAFMTDLERNADVVYMTAYAPLLAHVDGWQWRPDLIWFDNTKMFKTVSYYVQQMYAQNKGTNVLPLTMNKQFVAGQEGQNGLFASSVLDAKANTVIVKIINTGKTAQPVSVNLLGLKGEKSVKTITLSHNGLDDENSIDNPDKIRPVDGAMKCEAGKKNTILNDVLQPMTFKLYIIEK
;
A
#
# COMPACT_ATOMS: atom_id res chain seq x y z
N MET A 1 67.37 25.39 54.08
CA MET A 1 66.16 26.12 53.64
C MET A 1 66.41 26.70 52.27
N LYS A 2 65.88 26.05 51.20
CA LYS A 2 65.83 26.60 49.85
C LYS A 2 64.50 26.10 49.21
N LEU A 3 63.60 27.07 48.99
CA LEU A 3 62.41 26.86 48.23
C LEU A 3 62.75 26.52 46.74
N LYS A 4 62.16 25.46 46.19
CA LYS A 4 62.17 25.21 44.75
C LYS A 4 60.81 25.56 44.24
N THR A 5 60.73 26.58 43.41
CA THR A 5 59.59 26.96 42.59
C THR A 5 59.43 25.98 41.51
N LEU A 6 58.21 25.36 41.44
CA LEU A 6 57.77 24.46 40.36
C LEU A 6 57.00 25.31 39.34
N GLY A 7 57.56 25.49 38.16
CA GLY A 7 56.90 26.17 37.07
C GLY A 7 55.90 25.21 36.36
N CYS A 8 54.61 25.57 36.33
CA CYS A 8 53.60 24.93 35.51
C CYS A 8 53.74 25.37 34.03
N ALA A 9 54.18 24.49 33.20
CA ALA A 9 54.08 24.66 31.76
C ALA A 9 52.66 24.29 31.32
N ILE A 10 51.83 25.28 30.98
CA ILE A 10 50.54 25.08 30.33
C ILE A 10 50.82 24.80 28.86
N ALA A 11 50.69 23.52 28.44
CA ALA A 11 50.67 23.16 27.05
C ALA A 11 49.29 23.55 26.46
N LEU A 12 49.25 24.63 25.67
CA LEU A 12 48.13 24.93 24.79
C LEU A 12 48.10 23.85 23.70
N ALA A 13 47.23 22.86 23.84
CA ALA A 13 46.84 22.00 22.75
C ALA A 13 45.89 22.81 21.84
N SER A 14 46.43 23.42 20.79
CA SER A 14 45.67 23.96 19.70
C SER A 14 45.01 22.77 18.97
N ALA A 15 43.73 22.50 19.27
CA ALA A 15 42.89 21.64 18.45
C ALA A 15 42.71 22.38 17.12
N LEU A 16 43.45 21.97 16.11
CA LEU A 16 43.11 22.24 14.73
C LEU A 16 41.81 21.49 14.44
N ALA A 17 40.69 22.16 14.62
CA ALA A 17 39.43 21.71 13.97
C ALA A 17 39.71 21.83 12.46
N ALA A 18 39.95 20.72 11.82
CA ALA A 18 39.93 20.67 10.37
C ALA A 18 38.57 21.22 9.95
N GLN A 19 38.53 22.44 9.40
CA GLN A 19 37.33 22.97 8.79
C GLN A 19 36.95 22.01 7.66
N ALA A 20 35.87 21.25 7.85
CA ALA A 20 35.37 20.37 6.81
C ALA A 20 35.16 21.23 5.56
N GLN A 21 35.72 20.80 4.42
CA GLN A 21 35.58 21.50 3.16
C GLN A 21 34.09 21.61 2.83
N THR A 22 33.61 22.81 2.50
CA THR A 22 32.22 23.05 2.12
C THR A 22 31.92 22.37 0.79
N ASN A 23 30.85 21.56 0.76
CA ASN A 23 30.37 20.90 -0.45
C ASN A 23 29.58 21.91 -1.27
N VAL A 24 30.13 22.38 -2.38
CA VAL A 24 29.52 23.40 -3.24
C VAL A 24 28.72 22.71 -4.34
N MET A 25 27.44 23.02 -4.41
CA MET A 25 26.50 22.52 -5.41
C MET A 25 25.95 23.65 -6.26
N ASP A 26 25.64 23.38 -7.53
CA ASP A 26 25.09 24.34 -8.47
C ASP A 26 23.74 23.86 -9.02
N ILE A 27 22.75 24.75 -9.02
CA ILE A 27 21.46 24.58 -9.70
C ILE A 27 21.26 25.77 -10.64
N ASN A 28 21.10 25.50 -11.93
CA ASN A 28 20.70 26.52 -12.87
C ASN A 28 19.17 26.58 -12.98
N THR A 29 18.54 27.51 -12.26
CA THR A 29 17.09 27.64 -12.18
C THR A 29 16.41 28.07 -13.49
N LYS A 30 17.19 28.44 -14.51
CA LYS A 30 16.73 28.75 -15.86
C LYS A 30 16.83 27.56 -16.82
N LYS A 31 17.63 26.54 -16.47
CA LYS A 31 17.78 25.32 -17.26
C LYS A 31 16.76 24.27 -16.76
N VAL A 32 15.50 24.47 -17.17
CA VAL A 32 14.42 23.55 -16.83
C VAL A 32 14.61 22.25 -17.60
N GLY A 33 14.65 21.13 -16.87
CA GLY A 33 14.79 19.78 -17.39
C GLY A 33 13.46 19.09 -17.67
N ALA A 34 13.48 17.77 -17.64
CA ALA A 34 12.31 16.94 -17.93
C ALA A 34 11.10 17.24 -17.03
N PRO A 35 9.87 17.10 -17.54
CA PRO A 35 8.68 17.18 -16.72
C PRO A 35 8.63 15.98 -15.76
N VAL A 36 8.23 16.23 -14.51
CA VAL A 36 7.94 15.20 -13.53
C VAL A 36 6.48 14.75 -13.72
N GLN A 37 6.29 13.46 -13.95
CA GLN A 37 4.96 12.90 -14.19
C GLN A 37 4.07 13.02 -12.95
N ASN A 38 2.76 13.19 -13.15
CA ASN A 38 1.82 13.17 -12.03
C ASN A 38 1.83 11.82 -11.30
N THR A 39 2.12 10.75 -12.00
CA THR A 39 2.21 9.37 -11.52
C THR A 39 3.54 9.01 -10.85
N MET A 40 4.50 9.95 -10.74
CA MET A 40 5.88 9.69 -10.30
C MET A 40 5.96 8.94 -8.97
N TYR A 41 5.16 9.33 -7.97
CA TYR A 41 5.14 8.69 -6.66
C TYR A 41 3.77 8.11 -6.39
N GLY A 42 3.69 6.81 -6.22
CA GLY A 42 2.45 6.07 -6.10
C GLY A 42 2.46 5.06 -4.96
N LEU A 43 1.41 4.25 -4.94
CA LEU A 43 1.17 3.21 -3.96
C LEU A 43 1.03 1.86 -4.65
N PHE A 44 1.55 0.81 -3.99
CA PHE A 44 1.36 -0.56 -4.40
C PHE A 44 0.60 -1.32 -3.33
N PHE A 45 -0.69 -1.58 -3.58
CA PHE A 45 -1.50 -2.42 -2.71
C PHE A 45 -1.39 -3.89 -3.13
N GLU A 46 -1.12 -4.76 -2.19
CA GLU A 46 -1.27 -6.20 -2.29
C GLU A 46 -1.97 -6.73 -1.05
N ASP A 47 -2.86 -7.72 -1.23
CA ASP A 47 -3.48 -8.44 -0.12
C ASP A 47 -2.54 -9.51 0.45
N ILE A 48 -1.50 -9.03 1.12
CA ILE A 48 -0.55 -9.76 1.96
C ILE A 48 -0.64 -9.16 3.37
N ASN A 49 -0.25 -9.88 4.40
CA ASN A 49 -0.22 -9.37 5.79
C ASN A 49 -1.58 -8.88 6.30
N TYR A 50 -2.69 -9.47 5.82
CA TYR A 50 -4.07 -9.04 6.10
C TYR A 50 -4.35 -7.59 5.69
N ALA A 51 -3.81 -7.17 4.55
CA ALA A 51 -3.96 -5.80 4.07
C ALA A 51 -5.38 -5.45 3.60
N ALA A 52 -6.13 -6.42 3.03
CA ALA A 52 -7.52 -6.22 2.60
C ALA A 52 -8.50 -6.54 3.74
N ASP A 53 -8.98 -7.78 3.80
CA ASP A 53 -9.85 -8.24 4.88
C ASP A 53 -9.08 -8.22 6.22
N GLY A 54 -9.65 -7.56 7.23
CA GLY A 54 -8.97 -7.32 8.51
C GLY A 54 -8.00 -6.13 8.51
N GLY A 55 -7.90 -5.40 7.39
CA GLY A 55 -7.02 -4.24 7.22
C GLY A 55 -7.75 -3.03 6.65
N LEU A 56 -7.46 -2.70 5.39
CA LEU A 56 -8.03 -1.53 4.72
C LEU A 56 -9.54 -1.63 4.51
N TYR A 57 -10.07 -2.81 4.21
CA TYR A 57 -11.50 -3.03 4.08
C TYR A 57 -12.17 -3.01 5.46
N GLY A 58 -13.18 -2.18 5.63
CA GLY A 58 -13.78 -1.91 6.94
C GLY A 58 -14.65 -3.03 7.54
N GLU A 59 -14.81 -4.17 6.87
CA GLU A 59 -15.53 -5.35 7.39
C GLU A 59 -14.81 -5.95 8.60
N LEU A 60 -15.53 -6.09 9.71
CA LEU A 60 -14.98 -6.60 10.97
C LEU A 60 -15.28 -8.09 11.21
N VAL A 61 -16.21 -8.69 10.43
CA VAL A 61 -16.62 -10.08 10.56
C VAL A 61 -15.81 -10.96 9.62
N LYS A 62 -15.07 -11.91 10.19
CA LYS A 62 -14.36 -12.95 9.44
C LYS A 62 -15.35 -14.04 9.00
N ASN A 63 -15.20 -14.55 7.77
CA ASN A 63 -16.07 -15.63 7.24
C ASN A 63 -17.58 -15.31 7.37
N ARG A 64 -17.96 -14.13 6.90
CA ARG A 64 -19.30 -13.55 7.07
C ARG A 64 -20.45 -14.36 6.46
N SER A 65 -20.16 -15.20 5.46
CA SER A 65 -21.12 -16.03 4.74
C SER A 65 -20.89 -17.53 4.94
N PHE A 66 -20.07 -17.93 5.90
CA PHE A 66 -19.79 -19.34 6.27
C PHE A 66 -19.20 -20.17 5.09
N GLU A 67 -18.53 -19.53 4.14
CA GLU A 67 -18.00 -20.15 2.94
C GLU A 67 -16.57 -20.69 3.07
N PHE A 68 -15.90 -20.48 4.22
CA PHE A 68 -14.57 -21.08 4.41
C PHE A 68 -14.68 -22.61 4.37
N PRO A 69 -13.65 -23.33 3.93
CA PRO A 69 -13.69 -24.81 3.82
C PRO A 69 -14.08 -25.49 5.14
N GLN A 70 -13.68 -24.92 6.26
CA GLN A 70 -14.24 -25.23 7.57
C GLN A 70 -15.24 -24.11 7.90
N SER A 71 -16.51 -24.33 7.62
CA SER A 71 -17.53 -23.26 7.60
C SER A 71 -17.69 -22.49 8.89
N PHE A 72 -17.31 -23.06 10.03
CA PHE A 72 -17.26 -22.35 11.32
C PHE A 72 -15.88 -21.78 11.68
N MET A 73 -14.91 -21.80 10.79
CA MET A 73 -13.64 -21.10 11.02
C MET A 73 -13.91 -19.61 11.24
N GLY A 74 -13.38 -19.05 12.34
CA GLY A 74 -13.69 -17.69 12.80
C GLY A 74 -14.98 -17.57 13.61
N TRP A 75 -15.75 -18.67 13.76
CA TRP A 75 -17.00 -18.70 14.50
C TRP A 75 -16.97 -19.71 15.65
N GLN A 76 -17.43 -19.29 16.82
CA GLN A 76 -17.76 -20.17 17.93
C GLN A 76 -19.27 -20.42 17.94
N VAL A 77 -19.68 -21.66 18.18
CA VAL A 77 -21.08 -22.12 18.10
C VAL A 77 -21.57 -22.49 19.48
N PHE A 78 -22.79 -22.07 19.83
CA PHE A 78 -23.45 -22.37 21.12
C PHE A 78 -24.84 -22.98 20.87
N GLY A 79 -25.19 -24.04 21.56
CA GLY A 79 -26.51 -24.65 21.48
C GLY A 79 -26.79 -25.36 20.14
N ASP A 80 -28.01 -25.27 19.64
CA ASP A 80 -28.47 -25.95 18.42
C ASP A 80 -28.30 -25.02 17.19
N VAL A 81 -27.15 -25.11 16.55
CA VAL A 81 -26.82 -24.40 15.34
C VAL A 81 -26.55 -25.38 14.20
N LYS A 82 -27.20 -25.20 13.07
CA LYS A 82 -27.07 -26.09 11.91
C LYS A 82 -26.61 -25.29 10.67
N LEU A 83 -25.54 -25.76 10.05
CA LEU A 83 -25.09 -25.26 8.74
C LEU A 83 -25.98 -25.83 7.65
N LYS A 84 -26.37 -25.00 6.70
CA LYS A 84 -27.10 -25.34 5.47
C LYS A 84 -26.47 -24.68 4.25
N ASN A 85 -26.85 -25.12 3.04
CA ASN A 85 -26.23 -24.72 1.78
C ASN A 85 -27.26 -24.44 0.65
N ASP A 86 -28.48 -24.13 1.03
CA ASP A 86 -29.57 -23.72 0.11
C ASP A 86 -30.01 -22.28 0.38
N GLY A 87 -29.03 -21.42 0.62
CA GLY A 87 -29.18 -20.00 0.93
C GLY A 87 -29.57 -19.13 -0.28
N PRO A 88 -29.71 -17.81 -0.06
CA PRO A 88 -30.27 -16.89 -1.05
C PRO A 88 -29.29 -16.50 -2.16
N PHE A 89 -27.99 -16.79 -2.01
CA PHE A 89 -26.94 -16.37 -2.95
C PHE A 89 -26.30 -17.57 -3.64
N GLU A 90 -26.31 -17.56 -4.95
CA GLU A 90 -25.84 -18.69 -5.77
C GLU A 90 -24.38 -19.05 -5.50
N ARG A 91 -23.50 -18.05 -5.35
CA ARG A 91 -22.07 -18.26 -5.14
C ARG A 91 -21.64 -18.25 -3.66
N CYS A 92 -22.59 -17.95 -2.75
CA CYS A 92 -22.44 -18.00 -1.30
C CYS A 92 -23.68 -18.65 -0.69
N PRO A 93 -23.88 -19.97 -0.92
CA PRO A 93 -25.12 -20.63 -0.54
C PRO A 93 -25.21 -21.04 0.95
N HIS A 94 -24.12 -20.94 1.71
CA HIS A 94 -24.10 -21.38 3.10
C HIS A 94 -24.78 -20.38 4.03
N TYR A 95 -25.50 -20.89 5.01
CA TYR A 95 -26.11 -20.14 6.08
C TYR A 95 -26.28 -20.99 7.33
N VAL A 96 -26.58 -20.38 8.47
CA VAL A 96 -26.82 -21.09 9.73
C VAL A 96 -28.24 -20.93 10.21
N THR A 97 -28.80 -22.02 10.72
CA THR A 97 -30.08 -22.02 11.43
C THR A 97 -29.84 -22.10 12.93
N LEU A 98 -30.31 -21.11 13.69
CA LEU A 98 -30.34 -21.11 15.13
C LEU A 98 -31.70 -21.63 15.59
N SER A 99 -31.73 -22.67 16.46
CA SER A 99 -32.96 -23.27 16.98
C SER A 99 -32.86 -23.39 18.51
N ASP A 100 -33.98 -23.16 19.19
CA ASP A 100 -34.09 -23.49 20.62
C ASP A 100 -34.94 -24.77 20.79
N PRO A 101 -34.33 -25.90 21.15
CA PRO A 101 -35.06 -27.14 21.36
C PRO A 101 -35.82 -27.18 22.71
N GLY A 102 -35.96 -26.03 23.41
CA GLY A 102 -36.70 -25.93 24.64
C GLY A 102 -35.85 -26.16 25.90
N HIS A 103 -34.53 -26.12 25.78
CA HIS A 103 -33.62 -26.20 26.93
C HIS A 103 -33.42 -24.82 27.56
N LYS A 104 -34.11 -24.55 28.69
CA LYS A 104 -34.09 -23.24 29.38
C LYS A 104 -32.72 -22.73 29.84
N GLU A 105 -31.69 -23.58 29.81
CA GLU A 105 -30.36 -23.26 30.35
C GLU A 105 -29.26 -23.08 29.29
N ARG A 106 -29.52 -23.40 28.00
CA ARG A 106 -28.53 -23.28 26.94
C ARG A 106 -28.95 -22.23 25.93
N ARG A 107 -28.24 -21.15 25.89
CA ARG A 107 -28.42 -20.13 24.84
C ARG A 107 -27.92 -20.67 23.51
N THR A 108 -28.70 -20.52 22.45
CA THR A 108 -28.30 -20.87 21.09
C THR A 108 -27.82 -19.60 20.35
N GLY A 109 -26.68 -19.70 19.74
CA GLY A 109 -26.11 -18.58 18.98
C GLY A 109 -24.74 -18.84 18.40
N ILE A 110 -24.18 -17.81 17.84
CA ILE A 110 -22.86 -17.80 17.21
C ILE A 110 -22.07 -16.58 17.67
N GLN A 111 -20.74 -16.69 17.68
CA GLN A 111 -19.83 -15.62 18.07
C GLN A 111 -18.68 -15.56 17.08
N ASN A 112 -18.42 -14.37 16.51
CA ASN A 112 -17.32 -14.13 15.59
C ASN A 112 -16.15 -13.49 16.32
N GLU A 113 -14.95 -13.99 16.04
CA GLU A 113 -13.72 -13.48 16.64
C GLU A 113 -13.10 -12.32 15.84
N GLY A 114 -13.60 -12.03 14.63
CA GLY A 114 -12.99 -11.05 13.73
C GLY A 114 -11.61 -11.47 13.21
N TYR A 115 -10.83 -10.49 12.79
CA TYR A 115 -9.45 -10.66 12.32
C TYR A 115 -8.50 -10.30 13.48
N PHE A 116 -7.97 -11.29 14.19
CA PHE A 116 -7.18 -11.10 15.43
C PHE A 116 -7.94 -10.32 16.52
N GLY A 117 -9.27 -10.39 16.52
CA GLY A 117 -10.20 -9.61 17.33
C GLY A 117 -11.00 -8.62 16.48
N ILE A 118 -12.05 -8.07 17.04
CA ILE A 118 -12.83 -6.97 16.47
C ILE A 118 -12.43 -5.67 17.19
N GLY A 119 -11.88 -4.70 16.44
CA GLY A 119 -11.56 -3.39 16.99
C GLY A 119 -12.79 -2.49 17.03
N VAL A 120 -13.10 -1.97 18.22
CA VAL A 120 -14.16 -0.97 18.40
C VAL A 120 -13.68 0.16 19.30
N GLU A 121 -14.15 1.38 19.02
CA GLU A 121 -13.74 2.58 19.74
C GLU A 121 -14.89 3.20 20.52
N LYS A 122 -14.56 3.76 21.70
CA LYS A 122 -15.53 4.40 22.57
C LYS A 122 -16.28 5.53 21.88
N GLY A 123 -17.60 5.42 21.85
CA GLY A 123 -18.49 6.42 21.27
C GLY A 123 -18.75 6.28 19.77
N GLU A 124 -17.92 5.48 19.06
CA GLU A 124 -18.13 5.18 17.65
C GLU A 124 -19.31 4.21 17.47
N SER A 125 -19.91 4.30 16.28
CA SER A 125 -21.07 3.52 15.88
C SER A 125 -20.69 2.49 14.82
N TYR A 126 -21.26 1.31 14.92
CA TYR A 126 -21.02 0.19 14.01
C TYR A 126 -22.35 -0.28 13.44
N ARG A 127 -22.40 -0.45 12.15
CA ARG A 127 -23.56 -0.95 11.41
C ARG A 127 -23.47 -2.46 11.31
N PHE A 128 -24.31 -3.14 12.07
CA PHE A 128 -24.55 -4.57 11.92
C PHE A 128 -25.59 -4.79 10.84
N THR A 129 -25.31 -5.67 9.89
CA THR A 129 -26.30 -6.15 8.91
C THR A 129 -26.28 -7.67 8.83
N VAL A 130 -27.42 -8.24 8.50
CA VAL A 130 -27.57 -9.70 8.32
C VAL A 130 -28.71 -9.98 7.35
N TRP A 131 -28.51 -10.91 6.43
CA TRP A 131 -29.62 -11.52 5.73
C TRP A 131 -30.23 -12.59 6.60
N ALA A 132 -31.53 -12.50 6.84
CA ALA A 132 -32.21 -13.38 7.76
C ALA A 132 -33.64 -13.69 7.32
N ARG A 133 -34.14 -14.85 7.79
CA ARG A 133 -35.54 -15.22 7.69
C ARG A 133 -35.99 -16.02 8.91
N ALA A 134 -37.29 -15.98 9.21
CA ALA A 134 -37.92 -16.74 10.29
C ALA A 134 -39.07 -17.60 9.71
N PRO A 135 -38.77 -18.78 9.13
CA PRO A 135 -39.76 -19.59 8.39
C PRO A 135 -40.92 -20.10 9.22
N LYS A 136 -40.76 -20.19 10.56
CA LYS A 136 -41.80 -20.68 11.49
C LYS A 136 -42.50 -19.55 12.24
N GLY A 137 -42.39 -18.32 11.76
CA GLY A 137 -42.96 -17.12 12.39
C GLY A 137 -41.91 -16.24 13.02
N LYS A 138 -42.29 -15.01 13.32
CA LYS A 138 -41.36 -13.98 13.80
C LYS A 138 -40.57 -14.43 15.02
N THR A 139 -39.33 -13.98 15.11
CA THR A 139 -38.41 -14.22 16.19
C THR A 139 -37.54 -13.02 16.47
N THR A 140 -36.70 -13.07 17.49
CA THR A 140 -35.78 -11.98 17.85
C THR A 140 -34.39 -12.56 18.05
N ILE A 141 -33.38 -11.85 17.57
CA ILE A 141 -31.97 -12.09 17.87
C ILE A 141 -31.42 -10.94 18.74
N ARG A 142 -30.44 -11.26 19.57
CA ARG A 142 -29.60 -10.28 20.30
C ARG A 142 -28.28 -10.17 19.61
N VAL A 143 -27.86 -8.93 19.37
CA VAL A 143 -26.56 -8.58 18.77
C VAL A 143 -25.74 -7.84 19.82
N GLN A 144 -24.59 -8.39 20.18
CA GLN A 144 -23.74 -7.90 21.28
C GLN A 144 -22.29 -7.79 20.83
N LEU A 145 -21.60 -6.75 21.30
CA LEU A 145 -20.13 -6.68 21.30
C LEU A 145 -19.65 -7.03 22.70
N ILE A 146 -18.71 -7.96 22.80
CA ILE A 146 -18.19 -8.46 24.07
C ILE A 146 -16.67 -8.40 24.11
N ASP A 147 -16.12 -8.28 25.32
CA ASP A 147 -14.68 -8.41 25.55
C ASP A 147 -14.29 -9.90 25.59
N GLN A 148 -13.32 -10.30 24.79
CA GLN A 148 -12.82 -11.69 24.76
C GLN A 148 -12.31 -12.17 26.12
N ASN A 149 -11.76 -11.25 26.91
CA ASN A 149 -11.07 -11.58 28.16
C ASN A 149 -11.99 -11.67 29.38
N THR A 150 -13.27 -11.31 29.24
CA THR A 150 -14.24 -11.36 30.32
C THR A 150 -15.24 -12.50 30.09
N MET A 151 -15.17 -13.53 30.95
CA MET A 151 -16.17 -14.60 31.01
C MET A 151 -17.50 -14.10 31.60
N GLU A 152 -17.55 -12.89 32.09
CA GLU A 152 -18.70 -12.30 32.76
C GLU A 152 -19.59 -11.52 31.79
N GLU A 153 -20.89 -11.83 31.80
CA GLU A 153 -21.93 -11.15 31.01
C GLU A 153 -22.22 -9.71 31.49
N HIS A 154 -21.25 -8.95 31.96
CA HIS A 154 -21.51 -7.75 32.74
C HIS A 154 -21.51 -6.45 31.94
N GLN A 155 -22.60 -5.73 32.15
CA GLN A 155 -22.91 -4.29 32.21
C GLN A 155 -22.23 -3.31 31.21
N GLU A 156 -21.15 -3.67 30.51
CA GLU A 156 -20.45 -2.82 29.58
C GLU A 156 -20.73 -3.14 28.10
N PHE A 157 -21.60 -4.13 27.87
CA PHE A 157 -21.92 -4.55 26.51
C PHE A 157 -23.05 -3.73 25.92
N THR A 158 -22.95 -3.44 24.65
CA THR A 158 -24.06 -2.94 23.87
C THR A 158 -24.93 -4.13 23.49
N GLU A 159 -26.12 -4.22 24.01
CA GLU A 159 -27.12 -5.20 23.58
C GLU A 159 -28.16 -4.51 22.71
N ASN A 160 -28.33 -5.03 21.50
CA ASN A 160 -29.40 -4.64 20.61
C ASN A 160 -30.27 -5.85 20.27
N LYS A 161 -31.57 -5.65 20.23
CA LYS A 161 -32.55 -6.67 19.82
C LYS A 161 -33.01 -6.34 18.40
N LEU A 162 -32.98 -7.34 17.54
CA LEU A 162 -33.42 -7.24 16.16
C LEU A 162 -34.55 -8.26 15.91
N GLU A 163 -35.74 -7.75 15.58
CA GLU A 163 -36.88 -8.60 15.24
C GLU A 163 -36.77 -9.07 13.78
N ILE A 164 -36.81 -10.38 13.58
CA ILE A 164 -36.84 -11.01 12.26
C ILE A 164 -38.28 -11.46 12.02
N ALA A 165 -39.00 -10.72 11.19
CA ALA A 165 -40.43 -10.90 11.00
C ALA A 165 -40.81 -11.64 9.70
N SER A 166 -39.90 -11.72 8.71
CA SER A 166 -40.17 -12.29 7.41
C SER A 166 -39.87 -13.79 7.37
N ALA A 167 -40.75 -14.56 6.73
CA ALA A 167 -40.47 -15.95 6.36
C ALA A 167 -39.53 -16.07 5.14
N ASP A 168 -39.44 -15.02 4.34
CA ASP A 168 -38.52 -14.91 3.21
C ASP A 168 -37.24 -14.17 3.60
N TRP A 169 -36.16 -14.43 2.89
CA TRP A 169 -34.90 -13.76 3.09
C TRP A 169 -35.01 -12.24 2.92
N LYS A 170 -34.57 -11.50 3.92
CA LYS A 170 -34.47 -10.04 3.90
C LYS A 170 -33.22 -9.59 4.60
N LYS A 171 -32.69 -8.45 4.20
CA LYS A 171 -31.59 -7.76 4.88
C LYS A 171 -32.16 -6.96 6.05
N TYR A 172 -31.61 -7.20 7.23
CA TYR A 172 -31.92 -6.49 8.46
C TYR A 172 -30.68 -5.71 8.92
N GLU A 173 -30.93 -4.61 9.63
CA GLU A 173 -29.87 -3.71 10.09
C GLU A 173 -30.15 -3.21 11.50
N VAL A 174 -29.09 -3.06 12.29
CA VAL A 174 -29.09 -2.30 13.53
C VAL A 174 -27.76 -1.59 13.75
N VAL A 175 -27.78 -0.39 14.30
CA VAL A 175 -26.57 0.35 14.65
C VAL A 175 -26.22 0.10 16.10
N VAL A 176 -25.02 -0.37 16.35
CA VAL A 176 -24.45 -0.67 17.65
C VAL A 176 -23.45 0.42 18.02
N LYS A 177 -23.59 1.03 19.19
CA LYS A 177 -22.64 2.03 19.68
C LYS A 177 -21.73 1.43 20.74
N SER A 178 -20.41 1.58 20.58
CA SER A 178 -19.47 1.04 21.57
C SER A 178 -19.35 1.93 22.81
N PRO A 179 -19.51 1.41 24.02
CA PRO A 179 -19.37 2.16 25.27
C PRO A 179 -17.89 2.39 25.65
N ARG A 180 -16.97 1.62 25.09
CA ARG A 180 -15.52 1.72 25.35
C ARG A 180 -14.70 1.25 24.14
N THR A 181 -13.40 1.48 24.20
CA THR A 181 -12.45 0.96 23.19
C THR A 181 -12.04 -0.46 23.57
N PHE A 182 -12.19 -1.38 22.60
CA PHE A 182 -11.68 -2.76 22.65
C PHE A 182 -10.79 -2.99 21.42
N ASN A 183 -9.68 -3.65 21.61
CA ASN A 183 -8.83 -4.09 20.49
C ASN A 183 -9.14 -5.54 20.05
N HIS A 184 -9.73 -6.32 20.93
CA HIS A 184 -10.04 -7.75 20.75
C HIS A 184 -11.48 -8.07 21.19
N ALA A 185 -12.47 -7.32 20.71
CA ALA A 185 -13.87 -7.64 20.94
C ALA A 185 -14.31 -8.80 20.05
N ASN A 186 -15.43 -9.44 20.43
CA ASN A 186 -16.15 -10.41 19.64
C ASN A 186 -17.56 -9.89 19.33
N LEU A 187 -18.08 -10.26 18.17
CA LEU A 187 -19.49 -10.09 17.83
C LEU A 187 -20.25 -11.35 18.22
N ARG A 188 -21.24 -11.23 19.09
CA ARG A 188 -22.09 -12.34 19.55
C ARG A 188 -23.52 -12.15 19.10
N ILE A 189 -24.12 -13.21 18.55
CA ILE A 189 -25.50 -13.23 18.08
C ILE A 189 -26.21 -14.40 18.74
N PHE A 190 -27.24 -14.14 19.57
CA PHE A 190 -28.04 -15.14 20.24
C PHE A 190 -29.49 -15.08 19.79
N LEU A 191 -30.11 -16.27 19.65
CA LEU A 191 -31.55 -16.41 19.50
C LEU A 191 -32.22 -15.99 20.84
N ALA A 192 -33.13 -15.02 20.75
CA ALA A 192 -33.89 -14.52 21.91
C ALA A 192 -35.40 -14.77 21.82
N GLY A 193 -35.89 -15.19 20.65
CA GLY A 193 -37.28 -15.56 20.40
C GLY A 193 -37.46 -17.09 20.43
N ALA A 194 -38.74 -17.55 20.40
CA ALA A 194 -39.07 -18.96 20.44
C ALA A 194 -38.94 -19.69 19.09
N ASN A 195 -39.00 -18.96 17.98
CA ASN A 195 -38.96 -19.57 16.65
C ASN A 195 -37.51 -19.58 16.11
N PRO A 196 -37.14 -20.62 15.33
CA PRO A 196 -35.85 -20.68 14.67
C PRO A 196 -35.65 -19.50 13.72
N VAL A 197 -34.38 -19.14 13.52
CA VAL A 197 -33.94 -18.10 12.57
C VAL A 197 -32.83 -18.64 11.68
N ASP A 198 -32.90 -18.34 10.40
CA ASP A 198 -31.82 -18.55 9.45
C ASP A 198 -31.05 -17.23 9.29
N LEU A 199 -29.71 -17.30 9.34
CA LEU A 199 -28.80 -16.16 9.24
C LEU A 199 -27.76 -16.43 8.16
N GLU A 200 -27.57 -15.46 7.27
CA GLU A 200 -26.57 -15.45 6.20
C GLU A 200 -25.96 -14.05 6.07
N HIS A 201 -24.75 -13.95 5.55
CA HIS A 201 -23.99 -12.70 5.30
C HIS A 201 -24.02 -11.76 6.51
N VAL A 202 -23.46 -12.22 7.62
CA VAL A 202 -23.32 -11.44 8.84
C VAL A 202 -22.19 -10.44 8.66
N SER A 203 -22.47 -9.16 8.85
CA SER A 203 -21.52 -8.07 8.58
C SER A 203 -21.54 -7.02 9.68
N LEU A 204 -20.38 -6.43 9.97
CA LEU A 204 -20.23 -5.35 10.94
C LEU A 204 -19.23 -4.33 10.40
N PHE A 205 -19.69 -3.13 10.10
CA PHE A 205 -18.84 -2.04 9.62
C PHE A 205 -18.86 -0.84 10.56
N PRO A 206 -17.75 -0.10 10.70
CA PRO A 206 -17.81 1.23 11.27
C PRO A 206 -18.71 2.12 10.41
N VAL A 207 -19.54 2.96 11.05
CA VAL A 207 -20.33 3.96 10.33
C VAL A 207 -19.43 5.07 9.79
N ASN A 208 -18.37 5.39 10.52
CA ASN A 208 -17.39 6.42 10.19
C ASN A 208 -16.25 5.83 9.33
N THR A 209 -16.52 5.58 8.05
CA THR A 209 -15.54 5.09 7.08
C THR A 209 -14.87 6.25 6.34
N PHE A 210 -13.83 5.95 5.56
CA PHE A 210 -13.20 6.94 4.70
C PHE A 210 -14.20 7.49 3.67
N LYS A 211 -14.26 8.82 3.54
CA LYS A 211 -15.26 9.53 2.73
C LYS A 211 -16.73 9.18 3.05
N ASN A 212 -17.00 8.62 4.21
CA ASN A 212 -18.32 8.17 4.66
C ASN A 212 -19.01 7.20 3.67
N ARG A 213 -18.24 6.41 2.94
CA ARG A 213 -18.79 5.40 2.04
C ARG A 213 -19.37 4.26 2.87
N GLN A 214 -20.61 3.87 2.58
CA GLN A 214 -21.21 2.70 3.20
C GLN A 214 -20.38 1.45 2.84
N ASN A 215 -20.06 0.61 3.84
CA ASN A 215 -19.19 -0.55 3.69
C ASN A 215 -17.83 -0.20 3.05
N GLY A 216 -17.32 0.96 3.42
CA GLY A 216 -16.10 1.53 2.86
C GLY A 216 -14.83 1.11 3.58
N MET A 217 -13.78 1.86 3.31
CA MET A 217 -12.45 1.61 3.85
C MET A 217 -12.32 2.11 5.30
N ARG A 218 -11.47 1.44 6.06
CA ARG A 218 -11.03 1.88 7.39
C ARG A 218 -10.41 3.28 7.28
N ARG A 219 -10.99 4.21 8.04
CA ARG A 219 -10.76 5.65 7.85
C ARG A 219 -9.32 6.08 8.09
N ASP A 220 -8.70 5.62 9.17
CA ASP A 220 -7.33 5.99 9.57
C ASP A 220 -6.30 5.55 8.51
N ILE A 221 -6.39 4.30 8.05
CA ILE A 221 -5.48 3.75 7.03
C ILE A 221 -5.68 4.47 5.69
N ALA A 222 -6.92 4.57 5.21
CA ALA A 222 -7.21 5.22 3.92
C ALA A 222 -6.85 6.71 3.92
N GLN A 223 -7.01 7.41 5.06
CA GLN A 223 -6.56 8.79 5.21
C GLN A 223 -5.03 8.88 5.14
N ALA A 224 -4.30 7.95 5.77
CA ALA A 224 -2.85 7.92 5.68
C ALA A 224 -2.36 7.68 4.23
N LEU A 225 -3.08 6.87 3.44
CA LEU A 225 -2.78 6.72 2.01
C LEU A 225 -3.02 8.03 1.24
N ALA A 226 -4.15 8.70 1.50
CA ALA A 226 -4.46 9.99 0.87
C ALA A 226 -3.44 11.09 1.24
N ASP A 227 -2.96 11.11 2.48
CA ASP A 227 -1.99 12.09 2.99
C ASP A 227 -0.61 12.01 2.29
N ILE A 228 -0.30 10.92 1.61
CA ILE A 228 0.89 10.83 0.75
C ILE A 228 0.76 11.71 -0.49
N HIS A 229 -0.45 11.99 -0.96
CA HIS A 229 -0.77 12.59 -2.27
C HIS A 229 -0.27 11.71 -3.43
N PRO A 230 -0.65 10.44 -3.47
CA PRO A 230 -0.13 9.51 -4.45
C PRO A 230 -0.61 9.85 -5.87
N GLY A 231 0.28 9.70 -6.84
CA GLY A 231 -0.06 9.89 -8.25
C GLY A 231 -0.67 8.66 -8.92
N LEU A 232 -0.48 7.47 -8.33
CA LEU A 232 -1.07 6.22 -8.81
C LEU A 232 -1.36 5.26 -7.66
N LEU A 233 -2.31 4.35 -7.88
CA LEU A 233 -2.56 3.17 -7.05
C LEU A 233 -2.50 1.91 -7.91
N ARG A 234 -1.48 1.06 -7.67
CA ARG A 234 -1.37 -0.29 -8.23
C ARG A 234 -2.15 -1.27 -7.36
N PHE A 235 -2.97 -2.11 -7.98
CA PHE A 235 -3.79 -3.14 -7.32
C PHE A 235 -4.10 -4.31 -8.28
N PRO A 236 -4.56 -5.48 -7.84
CA PRO A 236 -4.82 -5.89 -6.45
C PRO A 236 -3.58 -6.38 -5.74
N GLY A 237 -2.42 -6.33 -6.40
CA GLY A 237 -1.16 -6.72 -5.81
C GLY A 237 -0.06 -7.12 -6.78
N GLY A 238 0.83 -7.92 -6.28
CA GLY A 238 1.91 -8.64 -6.92
C GLY A 238 1.53 -10.10 -7.14
N CYS A 239 2.17 -11.03 -6.40
CA CYS A 239 1.95 -12.47 -6.54
C CYS A 239 0.51 -12.94 -6.27
N ILE A 240 -0.31 -12.12 -5.60
CA ILE A 240 -1.74 -12.41 -5.43
C ILE A 240 -2.49 -12.47 -6.76
N VAL A 241 -2.01 -11.75 -7.79
CA VAL A 241 -2.58 -11.78 -9.15
C VAL A 241 -2.44 -13.16 -9.79
N GLU A 242 -1.34 -13.83 -9.48
CA GLU A 242 -0.96 -15.11 -10.07
C GLU A 242 -1.61 -16.30 -9.36
N GLY A 243 -1.79 -16.22 -8.04
CA GLY A 243 -2.20 -17.34 -7.19
C GLY A 243 -1.09 -18.39 -7.01
N VAL A 244 -1.34 -19.37 -6.16
CA VAL A 244 -0.50 -20.58 -6.08
C VAL A 244 -0.64 -21.40 -7.36
N ASP A 245 -1.85 -21.48 -7.86
CA ASP A 245 -2.27 -22.07 -9.13
C ASP A 245 -3.27 -21.14 -9.84
N LEU A 246 -3.65 -21.49 -11.07
CA LEU A 246 -4.59 -20.69 -11.85
C LEU A 246 -6.01 -20.68 -11.27
N ALA A 247 -6.39 -21.65 -10.45
CA ALA A 247 -7.71 -21.69 -9.82
C ALA A 247 -7.81 -20.66 -8.69
N THR A 248 -6.69 -20.41 -8.00
CA THR A 248 -6.60 -19.46 -6.87
C THR A 248 -6.09 -18.07 -7.28
N ARG A 249 -5.87 -17.83 -8.61
CA ARG A 249 -5.53 -16.50 -9.10
C ARG A 249 -6.59 -15.46 -8.74
N TYR A 250 -6.21 -14.22 -8.64
CA TYR A 250 -7.18 -13.14 -8.44
C TYR A 250 -8.01 -12.93 -9.72
N GLN A 251 -9.27 -13.39 -9.69
CA GLN A 251 -10.21 -13.20 -10.81
C GLN A 251 -11.08 -11.98 -10.52
N TRP A 252 -10.77 -10.85 -11.15
CA TRP A 252 -11.44 -9.58 -10.91
C TRP A 252 -12.96 -9.62 -11.17
N LYS A 253 -13.43 -10.42 -12.13
CA LYS A 253 -14.87 -10.59 -12.40
C LYS A 253 -15.64 -11.16 -11.22
N ASN A 254 -14.97 -11.93 -10.35
CA ASN A 254 -15.56 -12.45 -9.13
C ASN A 254 -15.79 -11.36 -8.07
N THR A 255 -15.19 -10.20 -8.26
CA THR A 255 -15.31 -9.05 -7.35
C THR A 255 -16.37 -8.04 -7.78
N ILE A 256 -17.10 -8.31 -8.87
CA ILE A 256 -18.11 -7.43 -9.44
C ILE A 256 -19.51 -7.89 -9.03
N GLY A 257 -20.40 -6.94 -8.79
CA GLY A 257 -21.76 -7.17 -8.33
C GLY A 257 -21.92 -7.13 -6.81
N PRO A 258 -23.09 -7.54 -6.27
CA PRO A 258 -23.38 -7.52 -4.84
C PRO A 258 -22.35 -8.31 -4.03
N VAL A 259 -21.88 -7.72 -2.92
CA VAL A 259 -20.84 -8.34 -2.06
C VAL A 259 -21.29 -9.66 -1.46
N GLU A 260 -22.59 -9.83 -1.26
CA GLU A 260 -23.22 -11.04 -0.75
C GLU A 260 -23.06 -12.25 -1.69
N ASN A 261 -22.87 -12.00 -2.98
CA ASN A 261 -22.72 -13.05 -4.01
C ASN A 261 -21.30 -13.14 -4.59
N ARG A 262 -20.30 -12.57 -3.91
CA ARG A 262 -18.90 -12.68 -4.32
C ARG A 262 -18.28 -13.93 -3.69
N PRO A 263 -17.74 -14.87 -4.51
CA PRO A 263 -17.24 -16.13 -4.00
C PRO A 263 -15.95 -15.92 -3.18
N LEU A 264 -15.73 -16.83 -2.24
CA LEU A 264 -14.47 -16.90 -1.50
C LEU A 264 -13.32 -17.26 -2.45
N ASN A 265 -12.14 -16.67 -2.23
CA ASN A 265 -10.89 -17.09 -2.85
C ASN A 265 -9.86 -17.46 -1.77
N GLN A 266 -9.04 -18.46 -2.05
CA GLN A 266 -7.90 -18.79 -1.20
C GLN A 266 -6.80 -17.73 -1.41
N ASN A 267 -6.30 -17.15 -0.33
CA ASN A 267 -5.21 -16.19 -0.44
C ASN A 267 -3.89 -16.90 -0.76
N ARG A 268 -3.15 -16.38 -1.72
CA ARG A 268 -1.84 -16.91 -2.13
C ARG A 268 -0.86 -17.04 -0.96
N TRP A 269 -0.98 -16.19 0.05
CA TRP A 269 -0.05 -16.09 1.17
C TRP A 269 -0.41 -16.99 2.37
N GLU A 270 -1.46 -17.79 2.27
CA GLU A 270 -1.95 -18.65 3.36
C GLU A 270 -0.85 -19.57 3.93
N HIS A 271 -0.10 -20.24 3.07
CA HIS A 271 0.92 -21.22 3.45
C HIS A 271 2.31 -20.97 2.85
N THR A 272 2.62 -19.72 2.49
CA THR A 272 3.88 -19.42 1.77
C THR A 272 5.10 -19.45 2.68
N PHE A 273 4.97 -18.96 3.91
CA PHE A 273 6.09 -18.79 4.82
C PHE A 273 6.05 -19.79 5.97
N ASP A 274 7.05 -20.68 6.06
CA ASP A 274 7.14 -21.74 7.07
C ASP A 274 7.12 -21.23 8.52
N TYR A 275 7.53 -20.01 8.75
CA TYR A 275 7.61 -19.43 10.09
C TYR A 275 6.31 -18.79 10.56
N ARG A 276 5.33 -18.56 9.68
CA ARG A 276 4.02 -17.98 10.00
C ARG A 276 2.93 -18.48 9.05
N TYR A 277 2.14 -19.43 9.50
CA TYR A 277 0.97 -19.91 8.78
C TYR A 277 -0.31 -19.23 9.27
N PHE A 278 -1.17 -18.89 8.30
CA PHE A 278 -2.52 -18.41 8.57
C PHE A 278 -3.52 -19.22 7.74
N PRO A 279 -3.92 -20.41 8.23
CA PRO A 279 -4.77 -21.35 7.48
C PRO A 279 -6.20 -20.83 7.22
N ASP A 280 -6.53 -19.70 7.78
CA ASP A 280 -7.79 -18.97 7.62
C ASP A 280 -7.62 -17.68 6.79
N TYR A 281 -6.53 -17.55 6.04
CA TYR A 281 -6.29 -16.39 5.19
C TYR A 281 -6.95 -16.55 3.83
N TYR A 282 -8.21 -16.14 3.75
CA TYR A 282 -9.02 -16.12 2.54
C TYR A 282 -9.32 -14.68 2.12
N GLN A 283 -9.74 -14.52 0.86
CA GLN A 283 -10.22 -13.26 0.32
C GLN A 283 -11.74 -13.32 0.17
N SER A 284 -12.46 -12.45 0.88
CA SER A 284 -13.92 -12.34 0.75
C SER A 284 -14.35 -11.60 -0.51
N TYR A 285 -13.38 -10.98 -1.22
CA TYR A 285 -13.62 -10.07 -2.34
C TYR A 285 -14.52 -8.87 -2.00
N GLY A 286 -14.69 -8.55 -0.72
CA GLY A 286 -15.38 -7.33 -0.29
C GLY A 286 -14.67 -6.07 -0.77
N LEU A 287 -13.34 -6.04 -0.65
CA LEU A 287 -12.47 -5.11 -1.36
C LEU A 287 -12.15 -5.68 -2.74
N GLY A 288 -12.92 -5.29 -3.73
CA GLY A 288 -12.79 -5.74 -5.11
C GLY A 288 -12.37 -4.63 -6.06
N PHE A 289 -12.41 -4.91 -7.36
CA PHE A 289 -11.92 -3.96 -8.37
C PHE A 289 -12.73 -2.68 -8.39
N PHE A 290 -14.05 -2.75 -8.23
CA PHE A 290 -14.88 -1.55 -8.12
C PHE A 290 -14.44 -0.67 -6.97
N GLU A 291 -14.21 -1.25 -5.81
CA GLU A 291 -13.78 -0.55 -4.59
C GLU A 291 -12.35 0.02 -4.73
N PHE A 292 -11.44 -0.68 -5.43
CA PHE A 292 -10.10 -0.15 -5.74
C PHE A 292 -10.15 1.04 -6.69
N PHE A 293 -11.00 1.02 -7.72
CA PHE A 293 -11.19 2.17 -8.60
C PHE A 293 -11.76 3.36 -7.84
N GLN A 294 -12.78 3.14 -6.97
CA GLN A 294 -13.30 4.21 -6.10
C GLN A 294 -12.23 4.76 -5.15
N LEU A 295 -11.43 3.89 -4.55
CA LEU A 295 -10.34 4.33 -3.67
C LEU A 295 -9.33 5.18 -4.44
N SER A 296 -8.98 4.79 -5.67
CA SER A 296 -8.08 5.57 -6.53
C SER A 296 -8.60 7.00 -6.73
N GLU A 297 -9.89 7.16 -7.06
CA GLU A 297 -10.53 8.48 -7.16
C GLU A 297 -10.52 9.23 -5.82
N ASP A 298 -10.86 8.56 -4.73
CA ASP A 298 -10.99 9.16 -3.39
C ASP A 298 -9.68 9.72 -2.86
N ILE A 299 -8.54 9.13 -3.24
CA ILE A 299 -7.19 9.57 -2.87
C ILE A 299 -6.49 10.40 -3.95
N GLY A 300 -7.15 10.60 -5.11
CA GLY A 300 -6.64 11.39 -6.22
C GLY A 300 -5.53 10.73 -7.03
N ALA A 301 -5.51 9.39 -7.09
CA ALA A 301 -4.52 8.57 -7.77
C ALA A 301 -5.05 7.99 -9.10
N GLU A 302 -4.18 7.86 -10.11
CA GLU A 302 -4.48 7.11 -11.33
C GLU A 302 -4.56 5.61 -10.99
N PRO A 303 -5.61 4.88 -11.40
CA PRO A 303 -5.69 3.44 -11.18
C PRO A 303 -4.73 2.69 -12.11
N LEU A 304 -3.97 1.74 -11.55
CA LEU A 304 -3.13 0.81 -12.30
C LEU A 304 -3.46 -0.62 -11.87
N PRO A 305 -4.51 -1.23 -12.44
CA PRO A 305 -4.79 -2.64 -12.23
C PRO A 305 -3.74 -3.52 -12.89
N VAL A 306 -3.43 -4.66 -12.26
CA VAL A 306 -2.56 -5.71 -12.79
C VAL A 306 -3.36 -6.98 -12.97
N LEU A 307 -3.29 -7.60 -14.14
CA LEU A 307 -4.03 -8.81 -14.48
C LEU A 307 -3.11 -9.99 -14.83
N ASN A 308 -3.64 -11.19 -14.63
CA ASN A 308 -2.98 -12.45 -14.88
C ASN A 308 -2.85 -12.73 -16.40
N VAL A 309 -1.72 -13.27 -16.81
CA VAL A 309 -1.40 -13.62 -18.20
C VAL A 309 -1.53 -15.12 -18.52
N GLY A 310 -2.34 -15.84 -17.77
CA GLY A 310 -2.43 -17.30 -17.87
C GLY A 310 -1.26 -17.99 -17.16
N MET A 311 -0.67 -17.36 -16.16
CA MET A 311 0.46 -17.92 -15.41
C MET A 311 0.16 -17.96 -13.90
N ALA A 312 0.38 -19.12 -13.30
CA ALA A 312 0.51 -19.26 -11.85
C ALA A 312 1.88 -18.70 -11.40
N CYS A 313 2.02 -18.40 -10.11
CA CYS A 313 3.25 -17.83 -9.57
C CYS A 313 4.48 -18.69 -9.88
N GLN A 314 5.44 -18.14 -10.62
CA GLN A 314 6.65 -18.86 -11.03
C GLN A 314 7.55 -19.20 -9.84
N PHE A 315 7.55 -18.45 -8.75
CA PHE A 315 8.31 -18.78 -7.54
C PHE A 315 7.90 -20.12 -6.92
N GLN A 316 6.61 -20.45 -6.98
CA GLN A 316 6.08 -21.71 -6.46
C GLN A 316 6.01 -22.81 -7.52
N ASN A 317 5.99 -22.43 -8.79
CA ASN A 317 5.88 -23.34 -9.93
C ASN A 317 7.13 -23.26 -10.82
N TRP A 318 8.31 -23.22 -10.21
CA TRP A 318 9.58 -23.11 -10.92
C TRP A 318 9.74 -24.23 -11.96
N ASN A 319 9.94 -23.85 -13.22
CA ASN A 319 10.09 -24.78 -14.36
C ASN A 319 8.92 -25.75 -14.59
N GLN A 320 7.73 -25.43 -14.09
CA GLN A 320 6.53 -26.25 -14.27
C GLN A 320 5.60 -25.63 -15.34
N GLU A 321 5.90 -25.89 -16.61
CA GLU A 321 5.05 -25.34 -17.70
C GLU A 321 3.59 -25.77 -17.59
N CYS A 322 3.33 -26.97 -17.05
CA CYS A 322 1.98 -27.50 -16.85
C CYS A 322 1.15 -26.75 -15.78
N ALA A 323 1.78 -25.90 -14.94
CA ALA A 323 1.09 -25.04 -13.98
C ALA A 323 0.43 -23.82 -14.64
N HIS A 324 0.78 -23.53 -15.89
CA HIS A 324 0.33 -22.36 -16.63
C HIS A 324 -0.67 -22.78 -17.71
N ALA A 325 -1.52 -21.82 -18.13
CA ALA A 325 -2.41 -22.02 -19.28
C ALA A 325 -1.58 -22.29 -20.54
N LYS A 326 -2.06 -23.20 -21.41
CA LYS A 326 -1.46 -23.42 -22.72
C LYS A 326 -1.64 -22.19 -23.60
N MET A 327 -0.82 -22.07 -24.63
CA MET A 327 -0.88 -20.91 -25.55
C MET A 327 -2.20 -20.78 -26.28
N ASP A 328 -2.90 -21.87 -26.55
CA ASP A 328 -4.23 -21.90 -27.17
C ASP A 328 -5.38 -21.73 -26.16
N GLU A 329 -5.07 -21.65 -24.86
CA GLU A 329 -6.03 -21.42 -23.77
C GLU A 329 -5.97 -19.99 -23.21
N LEU A 330 -5.25 -19.05 -23.85
CA LEU A 330 -5.05 -17.69 -23.34
C LEU A 330 -6.25 -16.75 -23.56
N GLU A 331 -7.18 -17.09 -24.45
CA GLU A 331 -8.31 -16.21 -24.80
C GLU A 331 -9.13 -15.72 -23.59
N PRO A 332 -9.49 -16.53 -22.58
CA PRO A 332 -10.20 -16.05 -21.42
C PRO A 332 -9.44 -14.97 -20.62
N PHE A 333 -8.11 -15.08 -20.53
CA PHE A 333 -7.26 -14.11 -19.82
C PHE A 333 -7.11 -12.80 -20.60
N ILE A 334 -7.01 -12.89 -21.94
CA ILE A 334 -7.01 -11.72 -22.82
C ILE A 334 -8.35 -11.00 -22.72
N GLN A 335 -9.46 -11.76 -22.76
CA GLN A 335 -10.81 -11.19 -22.62
C GLN A 335 -11.00 -10.53 -21.27
N ASP A 336 -10.41 -11.06 -20.18
CA ASP A 336 -10.41 -10.41 -18.86
C ASP A 336 -9.79 -9.01 -18.91
N CYS A 337 -8.71 -8.81 -19.68
CA CYS A 337 -8.11 -7.49 -19.88
C CYS A 337 -9.05 -6.54 -20.67
N LEU A 338 -9.64 -7.02 -21.75
CA LEU A 338 -10.53 -6.21 -22.59
C LEU A 338 -11.80 -5.81 -21.84
N ASP A 339 -12.37 -6.73 -21.07
CA ASP A 339 -13.57 -6.51 -20.26
C ASP A 339 -13.28 -5.55 -19.09
N LEU A 340 -12.09 -5.60 -18.52
CA LEU A 340 -11.72 -4.66 -17.45
C LEU A 340 -11.60 -3.22 -17.98
N ILE A 341 -11.02 -3.04 -19.17
CA ILE A 341 -10.95 -1.72 -19.80
C ILE A 341 -12.38 -1.22 -20.07
N GLU A 342 -13.27 -2.09 -20.57
CA GLU A 342 -14.68 -1.76 -20.80
C GLU A 342 -15.40 -1.45 -19.47
N PHE A 343 -15.15 -2.22 -18.40
CA PHE A 343 -15.70 -1.94 -17.07
C PHE A 343 -15.29 -0.56 -16.57
N ALA A 344 -14.01 -0.23 -16.70
CA ALA A 344 -13.48 1.04 -16.20
C ALA A 344 -13.92 2.25 -17.05
N ASN A 345 -13.93 2.12 -18.38
CA ASN A 345 -14.05 3.24 -19.31
C ASN A 345 -15.29 3.20 -20.21
N GLY A 346 -15.98 2.06 -20.32
CA GLY A 346 -17.17 1.89 -21.17
C GLY A 346 -18.38 2.67 -20.64
N ASP A 347 -19.36 2.87 -21.50
CA ASP A 347 -20.62 3.55 -21.23
C ASP A 347 -21.79 2.56 -20.97
N GLU A 348 -23.00 3.08 -20.87
CA GLU A 348 -24.24 2.30 -20.66
C GLU A 348 -24.60 1.35 -21.81
N ASN A 349 -23.98 1.48 -22.99
CA ASN A 349 -24.21 0.64 -24.14
C ASN A 349 -23.27 -0.58 -24.16
N THR A 350 -22.28 -0.61 -23.29
CA THR A 350 -21.32 -1.70 -23.18
C THR A 350 -21.70 -2.63 -22.01
N GLU A 351 -21.38 -3.92 -22.13
CA GLU A 351 -21.75 -4.90 -21.10
C GLU A 351 -21.14 -4.56 -19.74
N TRP A 352 -19.85 -4.32 -19.71
CA TRP A 352 -19.11 -4.09 -18.45
C TRP A 352 -19.25 -2.65 -17.95
N GLY A 353 -19.39 -1.67 -18.83
CA GLY A 353 -19.71 -0.29 -18.44
C GLY A 353 -21.07 -0.21 -17.73
N LYS A 354 -22.08 -0.95 -18.23
CA LYS A 354 -23.38 -1.08 -17.58
C LYS A 354 -23.27 -1.66 -16.17
N LYS A 355 -22.46 -2.70 -15.97
CA LYS A 355 -22.24 -3.30 -14.63
C LYS A 355 -21.63 -2.29 -13.64
N ARG A 356 -20.66 -1.47 -14.08
CA ARG A 356 -20.13 -0.37 -13.26
C ARG A 356 -21.22 0.61 -12.85
N ILE A 357 -22.07 1.01 -13.80
CA ILE A 357 -23.19 1.94 -13.56
C ILE A 357 -24.17 1.34 -12.56
N GLU A 358 -24.54 0.08 -12.72
CA GLU A 358 -25.42 -0.66 -11.80
C GLU A 358 -24.83 -0.75 -10.37
N MET A 359 -23.51 -0.79 -10.25
CA MET A 359 -22.81 -0.73 -8.96
C MET A 359 -22.76 0.68 -8.36
N GLY A 360 -23.32 1.70 -9.02
CA GLY A 360 -23.47 3.04 -8.50
C GLY A 360 -22.42 4.06 -8.96
N HIS A 361 -21.63 3.75 -9.99
CA HIS A 361 -20.64 4.68 -10.57
C HIS A 361 -20.90 4.94 -12.06
N PRO A 362 -21.77 5.92 -12.40
CA PRO A 362 -22.13 6.22 -13.80
C PRO A 362 -20.97 6.71 -14.66
N ALA A 363 -20.09 7.56 -14.09
CA ALA A 363 -18.93 8.08 -14.81
C ALA A 363 -17.87 7.02 -15.04
N PRO A 364 -17.07 7.10 -16.13
CA PRO A 364 -15.92 6.23 -16.31
C PRO A 364 -14.83 6.55 -15.26
N PHE A 365 -14.07 5.54 -14.87
CA PHE A 365 -12.90 5.70 -14.00
C PHE A 365 -11.68 6.28 -14.72
N ASN A 366 -11.74 6.39 -16.05
CA ASN A 366 -10.67 6.93 -16.89
C ASN A 366 -9.33 6.19 -16.73
N MET A 367 -9.39 4.87 -16.63
CA MET A 367 -8.20 4.02 -16.58
C MET A 367 -7.31 4.23 -17.79
N LYS A 368 -6.03 4.47 -17.58
CA LYS A 368 -5.02 4.75 -18.63
C LYS A 368 -3.95 3.69 -18.71
N TYR A 369 -3.76 2.91 -17.66
CA TYR A 369 -2.67 1.95 -17.49
C TYR A 369 -3.22 0.58 -17.16
N LEU A 370 -2.60 -0.45 -17.72
CA LEU A 370 -2.91 -1.84 -17.43
C LEU A 370 -1.61 -2.63 -17.29
N GLY A 371 -1.39 -3.21 -16.12
CA GLY A 371 -0.33 -4.18 -15.89
C GLY A 371 -0.73 -5.55 -16.42
N VAL A 372 0.12 -6.17 -17.24
CA VAL A 372 -0.10 -7.46 -17.87
C VAL A 372 0.97 -8.42 -17.37
N GLY A 373 0.63 -9.16 -16.29
CA GLY A 373 1.56 -9.99 -15.54
C GLY A 373 2.20 -9.28 -14.35
N ASN A 374 2.80 -10.07 -13.46
CA ASN A 374 3.52 -9.62 -12.27
C ASN A 374 4.77 -10.47 -12.06
N GLU A 375 5.95 -9.86 -12.04
CA GLU A 375 7.24 -10.53 -11.76
C GLU A 375 7.54 -11.76 -12.61
N GLN A 376 6.79 -12.03 -13.68
CA GLN A 376 7.09 -13.13 -14.57
C GLN A 376 8.38 -12.90 -15.34
N TRP A 377 9.06 -13.98 -15.66
CA TRP A 377 10.34 -13.98 -16.38
C TRP A 377 10.37 -15.06 -17.45
N ASP A 378 11.39 -15.00 -18.30
CA ASP A 378 11.76 -15.91 -19.39
C ASP A 378 10.74 -16.04 -20.54
N GLU A 379 11.02 -16.95 -21.45
CA GLU A 379 10.21 -17.21 -22.64
C GLU A 379 8.77 -17.66 -22.33
N LEU A 380 8.52 -18.21 -21.13
CA LEU A 380 7.16 -18.59 -20.73
C LEU A 380 6.26 -17.36 -20.66
N TYR A 381 6.77 -16.27 -20.09
CA TYR A 381 6.05 -15.01 -20.03
C TYR A 381 6.05 -14.27 -21.37
N PHE A 382 7.22 -14.14 -22.03
CA PHE A 382 7.36 -13.30 -23.22
C PHE A 382 6.46 -13.77 -24.37
N LYS A 383 6.30 -15.09 -24.56
CA LYS A 383 5.39 -15.66 -25.55
C LYS A 383 3.92 -15.37 -25.21
N ARG A 384 3.56 -15.45 -23.92
CA ARG A 384 2.20 -15.19 -23.46
C ARG A 384 1.82 -13.72 -23.56
N LEU A 385 2.72 -12.81 -23.22
CA LEU A 385 2.47 -11.37 -23.28
C LEU A 385 2.10 -10.88 -24.70
N LYS A 386 2.72 -11.44 -25.73
CA LYS A 386 2.55 -10.98 -27.13
C LYS A 386 1.09 -10.89 -27.57
N PRO A 387 0.26 -11.94 -27.49
CA PRO A 387 -1.14 -11.83 -27.92
C PRO A 387 -1.97 -10.85 -27.07
N PHE A 388 -1.64 -10.62 -25.81
CA PHE A 388 -2.27 -9.59 -24.98
C PHE A 388 -2.00 -8.20 -25.54
N VAL A 389 -0.72 -7.88 -25.80
CA VAL A 389 -0.32 -6.58 -26.37
C VAL A 389 -1.02 -6.34 -27.71
N GLU A 390 -1.04 -7.32 -28.61
CA GLU A 390 -1.68 -7.21 -29.92
C GLU A 390 -3.18 -6.95 -29.81
N ARG A 391 -3.88 -7.68 -28.95
CA ARG A 391 -5.34 -7.58 -28.79
C ARG A 391 -5.75 -6.28 -28.07
N ILE A 392 -5.04 -5.90 -27.01
CA ILE A 392 -5.32 -4.65 -26.30
C ILE A 392 -5.11 -3.46 -27.23
N ARG A 393 -3.99 -3.39 -27.94
CA ARG A 393 -3.69 -2.28 -28.87
C ARG A 393 -4.65 -2.21 -30.05
N ALA A 394 -5.16 -3.35 -30.52
CA ALA A 394 -6.14 -3.36 -31.60
C ALA A 394 -7.50 -2.77 -31.19
N LYS A 395 -7.92 -2.96 -29.92
CA LYS A 395 -9.22 -2.51 -29.44
C LYS A 395 -9.16 -1.19 -28.66
N TYR A 396 -8.08 -0.99 -27.87
CA TYR A 396 -7.88 0.15 -26.96
C TYR A 396 -6.47 0.72 -27.07
N PRO A 397 -6.13 1.38 -28.21
CA PRO A 397 -4.77 1.87 -28.48
C PRO A 397 -4.30 2.97 -27.51
N GLU A 398 -5.23 3.61 -26.79
CA GLU A 398 -4.94 4.64 -25.79
C GLU A 398 -4.42 4.08 -24.46
N ILE A 399 -4.69 2.79 -24.17
CA ILE A 399 -4.25 2.14 -22.94
C ILE A 399 -2.74 1.87 -22.97
N LYS A 400 -2.06 2.32 -21.92
CA LYS A 400 -0.64 2.09 -21.71
C LYS A 400 -0.40 0.75 -21.07
N ILE A 401 0.36 -0.11 -21.72
CA ILE A 401 0.67 -1.46 -21.28
C ILE A 401 1.93 -1.42 -20.43
N VAL A 402 1.81 -1.96 -19.22
CA VAL A 402 2.92 -2.17 -18.28
C VAL A 402 3.26 -3.66 -18.28
N GLY A 403 4.44 -4.01 -18.80
CA GLY A 403 4.99 -5.36 -18.70
C GLY A 403 6.03 -5.43 -17.61
N THR A 404 6.54 -6.62 -17.29
CA THR A 404 7.51 -6.82 -16.20
C THR A 404 8.88 -7.29 -16.72
N SER A 405 9.95 -6.86 -16.06
CA SER A 405 11.31 -7.38 -16.27
C SER A 405 11.67 -8.57 -15.37
N GLY A 406 10.68 -9.09 -14.64
CA GLY A 406 10.88 -10.14 -13.64
C GLY A 406 11.14 -9.60 -12.24
N PRO A 407 11.50 -10.48 -11.27
CA PRO A 407 11.67 -10.10 -9.87
C PRO A 407 13.05 -9.51 -9.55
N ASP A 408 14.02 -9.70 -10.46
CA ASP A 408 15.39 -9.25 -10.25
C ASP A 408 15.63 -7.84 -10.76
N SER A 409 16.50 -7.11 -10.07
CA SER A 409 16.86 -5.74 -10.43
C SER A 409 18.02 -5.63 -11.43
N GLU A 410 18.68 -6.75 -11.73
CA GLU A 410 19.89 -6.82 -12.57
C GLU A 410 20.21 -8.25 -12.96
N GLY A 411 21.10 -8.44 -13.91
CA GLY A 411 21.55 -9.74 -14.38
C GLY A 411 20.77 -10.26 -15.58
N LYS A 412 21.12 -11.48 -16.03
CA LYS A 412 20.64 -12.03 -17.30
C LYS A 412 19.12 -12.05 -17.46
N MET A 413 18.39 -12.41 -16.41
CA MET A 413 16.91 -12.48 -16.48
C MET A 413 16.29 -11.11 -16.64
N PHE A 414 16.80 -10.12 -15.90
CA PHE A 414 16.43 -8.73 -16.01
C PHE A 414 16.70 -8.18 -17.41
N ASP A 415 17.90 -8.43 -17.97
CA ASP A 415 18.28 -7.96 -19.30
C ASP A 415 17.37 -8.56 -20.39
N LEU A 416 17.09 -9.89 -20.31
CA LEU A 416 16.14 -10.55 -21.22
C LEU A 416 14.72 -9.98 -21.10
N GLY A 417 14.27 -9.68 -19.89
CA GLY A 417 12.99 -9.02 -19.65
C GLY A 417 12.90 -7.67 -20.35
N TRP A 418 13.92 -6.83 -20.20
CA TRP A 418 14.00 -5.53 -20.88
C TRP A 418 14.02 -5.66 -22.40
N GLU A 419 14.79 -6.59 -22.94
CA GLU A 419 14.84 -6.87 -24.39
C GLU A 419 13.45 -7.29 -24.92
N ALA A 420 12.77 -8.18 -24.20
CA ALA A 420 11.42 -8.61 -24.55
C ALA A 420 10.41 -7.44 -24.52
N MET A 421 10.44 -6.61 -23.48
CA MET A 421 9.55 -5.46 -23.36
C MET A 421 9.78 -4.43 -24.47
N LYS A 422 11.05 -4.16 -24.84
CA LYS A 422 11.39 -3.31 -26.00
C LYS A 422 10.88 -3.89 -27.31
N SER A 423 11.09 -5.18 -27.54
CA SER A 423 10.68 -5.86 -28.78
C SER A 423 9.16 -5.89 -28.96
N GLN A 424 8.43 -6.04 -27.88
CA GLN A 424 6.96 -6.05 -27.86
C GLN A 424 6.34 -4.65 -27.71
N LYS A 425 7.18 -3.63 -27.61
CA LYS A 425 6.77 -2.23 -27.49
C LYS A 425 5.85 -1.97 -26.30
N ALA A 426 6.16 -2.56 -25.13
CA ALA A 426 5.52 -2.17 -23.88
C ALA A 426 5.72 -0.65 -23.66
N ASP A 427 4.73 0.03 -23.08
CA ASP A 427 4.86 1.46 -22.80
C ASP A 427 5.73 1.69 -21.56
N LEU A 428 5.57 0.83 -20.53
CA LEU A 428 6.38 0.84 -19.32
C LEU A 428 6.88 -0.56 -19.00
N VAL A 429 8.01 -0.60 -18.29
CA VAL A 429 8.59 -1.83 -17.72
C VAL A 429 8.56 -1.71 -16.21
N ASP A 430 7.90 -2.67 -15.58
CA ASP A 430 7.83 -2.80 -14.13
C ASP A 430 9.10 -3.48 -13.61
N GLU A 431 9.88 -2.75 -12.82
CA GLU A 431 11.10 -3.20 -12.17
C GLU A 431 10.87 -3.36 -10.69
N HIS A 432 11.26 -4.50 -10.13
CA HIS A 432 11.20 -4.79 -8.70
C HIS A 432 12.60 -4.93 -8.10
N PHE A 433 12.81 -4.35 -6.90
CA PHE A 433 14.08 -4.48 -6.20
C PHE A 433 13.92 -4.39 -4.69
N TYR A 434 14.05 -5.52 -4.06
CA TYR A 434 14.15 -5.68 -2.60
C TYR A 434 15.61 -6.03 -2.28
N ARG A 435 16.39 -5.01 -1.95
CA ARG A 435 17.85 -5.10 -1.89
C ARG A 435 18.40 -4.57 -0.56
N PRO A 436 19.63 -4.99 -0.16
CA PRO A 436 20.27 -4.48 1.04
C PRO A 436 20.69 -3.02 0.89
N GLU A 437 21.06 -2.39 2.00
CA GLU A 437 21.46 -0.98 2.10
C GLU A 437 22.58 -0.60 1.12
N SER A 438 23.59 -1.49 0.99
CA SER A 438 24.73 -1.26 0.09
C SER A 438 24.32 -1.13 -1.37
N TRP A 439 23.27 -1.85 -1.79
CA TRP A 439 22.75 -1.76 -3.15
C TRP A 439 22.12 -0.38 -3.39
N PHE A 440 21.27 0.10 -2.48
CA PHE A 440 20.62 1.41 -2.61
C PHE A 440 21.65 2.54 -2.71
N LEU A 441 22.71 2.49 -1.89
CA LEU A 441 23.78 3.49 -1.91
C LEU A 441 24.66 3.43 -3.16
N SER A 442 24.88 2.25 -3.74
CA SER A 442 25.72 2.10 -4.93
C SER A 442 25.01 2.36 -6.25
N HIS A 443 23.68 2.46 -6.26
CA HIS A 443 22.86 2.61 -7.46
C HIS A 443 22.26 4.01 -7.64
N GLY A 444 22.84 5.04 -7.03
CA GLY A 444 22.37 6.44 -7.16
C GLY A 444 22.53 7.07 -8.55
N LEU A 445 23.03 6.33 -9.54
CA LEU A 445 23.14 6.71 -10.97
C LEU A 445 22.56 5.62 -11.90
N ARG A 446 21.68 4.75 -11.39
CA ARG A 446 21.14 3.61 -12.13
C ARG A 446 20.51 4.02 -13.46
N TYR A 447 19.66 5.02 -13.43
CA TYR A 447 18.82 5.40 -14.57
C TYR A 447 19.48 6.39 -15.54
N GLU A 448 20.70 6.87 -15.25
CA GLU A 448 21.42 7.80 -16.15
C GLU A 448 21.75 7.18 -17.51
N SER A 449 21.95 5.86 -17.57
CA SER A 449 22.30 5.12 -18.79
C SER A 449 21.10 4.60 -19.58
N TYR A 450 19.87 4.72 -19.07
CA TYR A 450 18.68 4.17 -19.71
C TYR A 450 18.32 4.93 -20.99
N ASP A 451 17.80 4.20 -21.97
CA ASP A 451 17.35 4.77 -23.25
C ASP A 451 16.11 5.68 -23.04
N ARG A 452 16.30 6.99 -23.31
CA ARG A 452 15.22 7.98 -23.17
C ARG A 452 14.11 7.84 -24.21
N LYS A 453 14.32 7.07 -25.28
CA LYS A 453 13.34 6.84 -26.35
C LYS A 453 12.61 5.50 -26.22
N GLY A 454 13.12 4.60 -25.40
CA GLY A 454 12.55 3.29 -25.12
C GLY A 454 11.33 3.33 -24.18
N PRO A 455 10.84 2.15 -23.75
CA PRO A 455 9.83 2.04 -22.70
C PRO A 455 10.24 2.81 -21.46
N LYS A 456 9.25 3.33 -20.73
CA LYS A 456 9.49 4.05 -19.48
C LYS A 456 9.58 3.06 -18.32
N VAL A 457 10.16 3.50 -17.21
CA VAL A 457 10.31 2.70 -16.00
C VAL A 457 9.13 2.94 -15.06
N PHE A 458 8.58 1.87 -14.59
CA PHE A 458 7.81 1.78 -13.35
C PHE A 458 8.68 1.06 -12.32
N ALA A 459 9.24 1.77 -11.35
CA ALA A 459 9.87 1.16 -10.17
C ALA A 459 8.74 0.67 -9.24
N GLY A 460 8.10 -0.44 -9.61
CA GLY A 460 6.75 -0.80 -9.19
C GLY A 460 6.67 -1.62 -7.91
N GLY A 461 7.80 -2.06 -7.36
CA GLY A 461 7.86 -2.75 -6.08
C GLY A 461 9.26 -2.69 -5.51
N TYR A 462 9.50 -1.83 -4.51
CA TYR A 462 10.82 -1.75 -3.90
C TYR A 462 10.77 -1.40 -2.42
N ALA A 463 11.77 -1.89 -1.69
CA ALA A 463 12.09 -1.49 -0.34
C ALA A 463 13.56 -1.81 -0.02
N CYS A 464 14.17 -1.03 0.84
CA CYS A 464 15.50 -1.32 1.38
C CYS A 464 15.38 -2.37 2.48
N HIS A 465 15.98 -3.54 2.27
CA HIS A 465 16.02 -4.62 3.24
C HIS A 465 17.20 -4.41 4.19
N GLY A 466 16.91 -4.08 5.44
CA GLY A 466 17.91 -3.93 6.49
C GLY A 466 18.53 -5.25 6.95
N LYS A 467 19.56 -5.16 7.75
CA LYS A 467 20.27 -6.32 8.30
C LYS A 467 19.42 -7.12 9.28
N GLY A 468 19.39 -8.43 9.13
CA GLY A 468 18.67 -9.33 10.01
C GLY A 468 17.15 -9.17 9.90
N LYS A 469 16.45 -9.09 11.05
CA LYS A 469 14.98 -8.94 11.12
C LYS A 469 14.53 -7.48 11.30
N LYS A 470 15.45 -6.52 11.25
CA LYS A 470 15.19 -5.10 11.47
C LYS A 470 14.98 -4.39 10.13
N TRP A 471 13.77 -4.39 9.64
CA TRP A 471 13.37 -3.64 8.46
C TRP A 471 12.50 -2.43 8.86
N ASN A 472 12.40 -1.42 8.01
CA ASN A 472 11.76 -0.12 8.28
C ASN A 472 12.38 0.69 9.43
N HIS A 473 13.62 0.42 9.80
CA HIS A 473 14.32 1.25 10.74
C HIS A 473 14.84 2.54 10.05
N TYR A 474 15.28 3.49 10.87
CA TYR A 474 15.66 4.83 10.40
C TYR A 474 16.71 4.80 9.27
N GLU A 475 17.76 3.98 9.43
CA GLU A 475 18.86 3.90 8.46
C GLU A 475 18.39 3.46 7.07
N THR A 476 17.57 2.40 6.97
CA THR A 476 17.06 1.90 5.68
C THR A 476 16.22 2.95 4.96
N SER A 477 15.42 3.70 5.70
CA SER A 477 14.57 4.75 5.14
C SER A 477 15.39 5.90 4.53
N LEU A 478 16.55 6.23 5.12
CA LEU A 478 17.46 7.23 4.54
C LEU A 478 18.12 6.74 3.26
N TYR A 479 18.42 5.46 3.15
CA TYR A 479 19.00 4.90 1.93
C TYR A 479 17.98 4.82 0.80
N GLU A 480 16.70 4.58 1.13
CA GLU A 480 15.59 4.76 0.19
C GLU A 480 15.50 6.22 -0.28
N ALA A 481 15.57 7.18 0.64
CA ALA A 481 15.56 8.60 0.29
C ALA A 481 16.73 8.99 -0.63
N ALA A 482 17.93 8.46 -0.37
CA ALA A 482 19.10 8.66 -1.20
C ALA A 482 18.90 8.13 -2.62
N PHE A 483 18.39 6.91 -2.76
CA PHE A 483 18.09 6.30 -4.07
C PHE A 483 16.98 7.04 -4.82
N MET A 484 15.98 7.56 -4.13
CA MET A 484 14.89 8.32 -4.75
C MET A 484 15.38 9.63 -5.42
N THR A 485 16.56 10.13 -5.08
CA THR A 485 17.18 11.26 -5.85
C THR A 485 17.48 10.88 -7.29
N ASP A 486 17.86 9.62 -7.54
CA ASP A 486 18.09 9.11 -8.91
C ASP A 486 16.77 8.96 -9.67
N LEU A 487 15.75 8.40 -9.03
CA LEU A 487 14.41 8.30 -9.61
C LEU A 487 13.89 9.66 -10.06
N GLU A 488 13.95 10.67 -9.18
CA GLU A 488 13.47 12.02 -9.46
C GLU A 488 14.29 12.73 -10.55
N ARG A 489 15.62 12.60 -10.50
CA ARG A 489 16.50 13.22 -11.50
C ARG A 489 16.24 12.69 -12.90
N ASN A 490 15.84 11.44 -13.03
CA ASN A 490 15.57 10.75 -14.27
C ASN A 490 14.06 10.67 -14.63
N ALA A 491 13.29 11.71 -14.32
CA ALA A 491 11.85 11.77 -14.58
C ALA A 491 11.46 11.66 -16.08
N ASP A 492 12.41 11.77 -17.00
CA ASP A 492 12.21 11.51 -18.43
C ASP A 492 12.24 10.01 -18.79
N VAL A 493 12.69 9.17 -17.88
CA VAL A 493 12.72 7.71 -17.98
C VAL A 493 11.82 7.07 -16.92
N VAL A 494 11.96 7.47 -15.65
CA VAL A 494 11.16 6.95 -14.54
C VAL A 494 9.86 7.72 -14.45
N TYR A 495 8.75 7.06 -14.81
CA TYR A 495 7.42 7.69 -14.82
C TYR A 495 6.61 7.39 -13.58
N MET A 496 6.93 6.27 -12.93
CA MET A 496 6.17 5.75 -11.77
C MET A 496 7.10 5.07 -10.78
N THR A 497 6.79 5.21 -9.51
CA THR A 497 7.44 4.50 -8.42
C THR A 497 6.40 4.07 -7.39
N ALA A 498 6.58 2.92 -6.72
CA ALA A 498 5.72 2.50 -5.63
C ALA A 498 6.50 1.65 -4.62
N TYR A 499 6.47 2.06 -3.36
CA TYR A 499 7.00 1.27 -2.26
C TYR A 499 6.10 0.06 -1.99
N ALA A 500 6.67 -1.09 -1.69
CA ALA A 500 5.93 -2.30 -1.38
C ALA A 500 6.66 -3.19 -0.34
N PRO A 501 5.88 -3.96 0.46
CA PRO A 501 4.43 -3.92 0.61
C PRO A 501 3.91 -2.67 1.33
N LEU A 502 2.62 -2.43 1.20
CA LEU A 502 1.99 -1.19 1.69
C LEU A 502 1.53 -1.28 3.14
N LEU A 503 0.89 -2.38 3.52
CA LEU A 503 0.13 -2.54 4.77
C LEU A 503 0.46 -3.84 5.47
N ALA A 504 0.59 -3.81 6.80
CA ALA A 504 0.74 -5.02 7.60
C ALA A 504 -0.02 -4.94 8.93
N HIS A 505 -0.84 -5.96 9.22
CA HIS A 505 -1.41 -6.17 10.54
C HIS A 505 -0.34 -6.68 11.50
N VAL A 506 -0.19 -6.07 12.69
CA VAL A 506 0.88 -6.40 13.64
C VAL A 506 0.87 -7.87 14.09
N ASP A 507 -0.31 -8.49 14.14
CA ASP A 507 -0.48 -9.90 14.51
C ASP A 507 -0.51 -10.84 13.30
N GLY A 508 -0.80 -10.31 12.09
CA GLY A 508 -1.00 -11.07 10.85
C GLY A 508 0.12 -10.99 9.82
N TRP A 509 1.18 -10.26 10.09
CA TRP A 509 2.24 -10.09 9.12
C TRP A 509 3.03 -11.38 8.84
N GLN A 510 3.46 -11.53 7.60
CA GLN A 510 4.32 -12.62 7.11
C GLN A 510 5.56 -12.07 6.42
N TRP A 511 5.47 -10.87 5.85
CA TRP A 511 6.52 -10.17 5.13
C TRP A 511 6.81 -8.80 5.74
N ARG A 512 8.06 -8.38 5.73
CA ARG A 512 8.58 -7.06 6.11
C ARG A 512 9.65 -6.67 5.09
N PRO A 513 9.91 -5.38 4.85
CA PRO A 513 9.29 -4.19 5.47
C PRO A 513 7.93 -3.83 4.89
N ASP A 514 7.15 -3.00 5.60
CA ASP A 514 5.85 -2.49 5.16
C ASP A 514 5.74 -0.98 5.43
N LEU A 515 4.97 -0.26 4.64
CA LEU A 515 4.92 1.20 4.75
C LEU A 515 4.11 1.68 5.95
N ILE A 516 2.97 1.03 6.22
CA ILE A 516 2.05 1.32 7.32
C ILE A 516 1.75 0.02 8.07
N TRP A 517 1.87 0.08 9.39
CA TRP A 517 1.48 -1.03 10.28
C TRP A 517 0.25 -0.65 11.08
N PHE A 518 -0.60 -1.62 11.38
CA PHE A 518 -1.84 -1.38 12.09
C PHE A 518 -2.24 -2.58 12.97
N ASP A 519 -3.02 -2.30 14.01
CA ASP A 519 -3.83 -3.25 14.75
C ASP A 519 -5.32 -2.99 14.49
N ASN A 520 -6.19 -3.57 15.28
CA ASN A 520 -7.64 -3.43 15.07
C ASN A 520 -8.20 -2.03 15.36
N THR A 521 -7.47 -1.14 16.05
CA THR A 521 -7.95 0.20 16.44
C THR A 521 -6.97 1.32 16.12
N LYS A 522 -5.70 0.99 15.83
CA LYS A 522 -4.63 1.96 15.64
C LYS A 522 -3.80 1.63 14.41
N MET A 523 -3.07 2.61 13.92
CA MET A 523 -2.03 2.42 12.92
C MET A 523 -0.82 3.31 13.24
N PHE A 524 0.33 2.98 12.66
CA PHE A 524 1.47 3.88 12.65
C PHE A 524 2.12 3.94 11.27
N LYS A 525 2.68 5.10 10.99
CA LYS A 525 3.45 5.42 9.80
C LYS A 525 4.91 5.07 10.07
N THR A 526 5.53 4.26 9.20
CA THR A 526 6.96 3.97 9.31
C THR A 526 7.79 5.17 8.87
N VAL A 527 9.09 5.13 9.11
CA VAL A 527 9.99 6.20 8.62
C VAL A 527 10.01 6.22 7.09
N SER A 528 9.94 5.05 6.44
CA SER A 528 9.81 4.94 4.98
C SER A 528 8.54 5.62 4.45
N TYR A 529 7.43 5.57 5.19
CA TYR A 529 6.22 6.33 4.84
C TYR A 529 6.51 7.82 4.73
N TYR A 530 7.20 8.39 5.71
CA TYR A 530 7.53 9.82 5.69
C TYR A 530 8.47 10.19 4.56
N VAL A 531 9.40 9.31 4.19
CA VAL A 531 10.26 9.51 3.01
C VAL A 531 9.41 9.57 1.74
N GLN A 532 8.50 8.61 1.52
CA GLN A 532 7.60 8.63 0.37
C GLN A 532 6.73 9.88 0.34
N GLN A 533 6.17 10.28 1.48
CA GLN A 533 5.34 11.48 1.62
C GLN A 533 6.13 12.77 1.31
N MET A 534 7.35 12.91 1.83
CA MET A 534 8.20 14.07 1.56
C MET A 534 8.48 14.25 0.08
N TYR A 535 8.73 13.15 -0.65
CA TYR A 535 8.92 13.19 -2.10
C TYR A 535 7.62 13.47 -2.85
N ALA A 536 6.54 12.76 -2.55
CA ALA A 536 5.28 12.87 -3.27
C ALA A 536 4.62 14.25 -3.13
N GLN A 537 4.60 14.81 -1.92
CA GLN A 537 4.07 16.14 -1.66
C GLN A 537 4.94 17.27 -2.24
N ASN A 538 6.20 16.98 -2.52
CA ASN A 538 7.20 17.95 -3.01
C ASN A 538 7.84 17.51 -4.35
N LYS A 539 7.04 16.90 -5.24
CA LYS A 539 7.53 16.38 -6.53
C LYS A 539 7.85 17.47 -7.58
N GLY A 540 7.31 18.68 -7.39
CA GLY A 540 7.44 19.76 -8.37
C GLY A 540 6.78 19.44 -9.72
N THR A 541 7.18 20.19 -10.74
CA THR A 541 6.69 20.03 -12.12
C THR A 541 7.76 19.62 -13.10
N ASN A 542 9.01 20.01 -12.85
CA ASN A 542 10.15 19.75 -13.73
C ASN A 542 11.43 19.54 -12.93
N VAL A 543 12.28 18.67 -13.42
CA VAL A 543 13.63 18.48 -12.88
C VAL A 543 14.48 19.74 -13.11
N LEU A 544 15.25 20.11 -12.10
CA LEU A 544 16.33 21.08 -12.22
C LEU A 544 17.65 20.33 -11.99
N PRO A 545 18.57 20.28 -12.97
CA PRO A 545 19.85 19.62 -12.76
C PRO A 545 20.64 20.24 -11.61
N LEU A 546 20.94 19.39 -10.59
CA LEU A 546 21.80 19.74 -9.46
C LEU A 546 23.12 18.99 -9.58
N THR A 547 24.22 19.72 -9.53
CA THR A 547 25.55 19.12 -9.69
C THR A 547 26.54 19.65 -8.62
N MET A 548 27.52 18.81 -8.27
CA MET A 548 28.71 19.15 -7.50
C MET A 548 29.93 18.81 -8.36
N ASN A 549 30.80 19.78 -8.61
CA ASN A 549 31.95 19.62 -9.53
C ASN A 549 31.53 19.11 -10.91
N LYS A 550 30.37 19.56 -11.42
CA LYS A 550 29.78 19.17 -12.71
C LYS A 550 29.31 17.69 -12.79
N GLN A 551 29.27 16.97 -11.68
CA GLN A 551 28.74 15.61 -11.57
C GLN A 551 27.44 15.64 -10.76
N PHE A 552 26.53 14.71 -11.03
CA PHE A 552 25.35 14.54 -10.19
C PHE A 552 25.75 14.11 -8.77
N VAL A 553 24.97 14.50 -7.78
CA VAL A 553 25.25 14.21 -6.37
C VAL A 553 24.58 12.89 -6.00
N ALA A 554 25.35 11.82 -6.01
CA ALA A 554 24.87 10.44 -5.91
C ALA A 554 25.77 9.53 -5.08
N GLY A 555 26.38 10.08 -4.00
CA GLY A 555 27.25 9.32 -3.10
C GLY A 555 28.57 8.88 -3.72
N GLN A 556 29.00 9.50 -4.84
CA GLN A 556 30.23 9.17 -5.52
C GLN A 556 31.48 9.56 -4.68
N GLU A 557 32.63 9.07 -5.10
CA GLU A 557 33.91 9.45 -4.47
C GLU A 557 34.06 10.99 -4.43
N GLY A 558 34.47 11.50 -3.29
CA GLY A 558 34.61 12.95 -3.04
C GLY A 558 33.29 13.69 -2.76
N GLN A 559 32.15 13.00 -2.72
CA GLN A 559 30.85 13.59 -2.37
C GLN A 559 30.43 13.36 -0.92
N ASN A 560 31.30 12.79 -0.10
CA ASN A 560 31.13 12.65 1.37
C ASN A 560 29.81 11.97 1.81
N GLY A 561 29.28 11.05 0.99
CA GLY A 561 28.02 10.38 1.27
C GLY A 561 26.78 11.24 1.05
N LEU A 562 26.91 12.33 0.30
CA LEU A 562 25.78 13.19 -0.07
C LEU A 562 25.07 12.66 -1.33
N PHE A 563 23.72 12.68 -1.26
CA PHE A 563 22.83 12.48 -2.39
C PHE A 563 21.92 13.67 -2.52
N ALA A 564 21.65 14.13 -3.74
CA ALA A 564 20.78 15.28 -3.93
C ALA A 564 20.05 15.28 -5.26
N SER A 565 18.84 15.84 -5.26
CA SER A 565 18.05 16.19 -6.43
C SER A 565 17.38 17.54 -6.24
N SER A 566 16.92 18.13 -7.35
CA SER A 566 16.14 19.36 -7.29
C SER A 566 15.10 19.42 -8.39
N VAL A 567 13.98 20.06 -8.07
CA VAL A 567 12.86 20.28 -8.99
C VAL A 567 12.34 21.71 -8.93
N LEU A 568 11.74 22.15 -10.01
CA LEU A 568 10.94 23.36 -10.08
C LEU A 568 9.47 23.01 -9.87
N ASP A 569 8.80 23.66 -8.97
CA ASP A 569 7.34 23.75 -8.99
C ASP A 569 6.94 25.04 -9.69
N ALA A 570 6.57 24.92 -10.96
CA ALA A 570 6.17 26.07 -11.78
C ALA A 570 4.84 26.68 -11.34
N LYS A 571 3.96 25.87 -10.68
CA LYS A 571 2.65 26.34 -10.20
C LYS A 571 2.81 27.16 -8.93
N ALA A 572 3.61 26.67 -7.98
CA ALA A 572 3.92 27.37 -6.74
C ALA A 572 5.03 28.43 -6.90
N ASN A 573 5.72 28.45 -8.05
CA ASN A 573 6.87 29.29 -8.32
C ASN A 573 8.00 29.09 -7.27
N THR A 574 8.34 27.84 -6.98
CA THR A 574 9.36 27.49 -5.99
C THR A 574 10.42 26.56 -6.61
N VAL A 575 11.64 26.63 -6.08
CA VAL A 575 12.69 25.64 -6.28
C VAL A 575 12.73 24.73 -5.06
N ILE A 576 12.63 23.43 -5.28
CA ILE A 576 12.66 22.44 -4.22
C ILE A 576 13.96 21.66 -4.33
N VAL A 577 14.75 21.65 -3.25
CA VAL A 577 16.04 20.97 -3.18
C VAL A 577 15.95 19.89 -2.11
N LYS A 578 16.36 18.69 -2.43
CA LYS A 578 16.39 17.53 -1.54
C LYS A 578 17.84 17.09 -1.37
N ILE A 579 18.35 17.06 -0.13
CA ILE A 579 19.71 16.63 0.18
C ILE A 579 19.69 15.61 1.30
N ILE A 580 20.36 14.49 1.09
CA ILE A 580 20.51 13.41 2.06
C ILE A 580 21.99 13.28 2.41
N ASN A 581 22.32 13.35 3.69
CA ASN A 581 23.63 13.00 4.21
C ASN A 581 23.56 11.58 4.79
N THR A 582 24.09 10.60 4.08
CA THR A 582 24.19 9.21 4.53
C THR A 582 25.48 8.93 5.31
N GLY A 583 26.33 9.95 5.46
CA GLY A 583 27.60 9.86 6.17
C GLY A 583 27.45 10.03 7.69
N LYS A 584 28.51 9.63 8.41
CA LYS A 584 28.59 9.69 9.88
C LYS A 584 29.11 11.03 10.41
N THR A 585 29.38 11.99 9.53
CA THR A 585 29.87 13.33 9.88
C THR A 585 28.95 14.41 9.33
N ALA A 586 28.87 15.52 10.05
CA ALA A 586 28.14 16.70 9.58
C ALA A 586 28.80 17.24 8.30
N GLN A 587 27.99 17.62 7.32
CA GLN A 587 28.46 18.10 6.02
C GLN A 587 28.01 19.54 5.79
N PRO A 588 28.96 20.51 5.77
CA PRO A 588 28.66 21.86 5.28
C PRO A 588 28.32 21.82 3.80
N VAL A 589 27.19 22.40 3.42
CA VAL A 589 26.74 22.52 2.03
C VAL A 589 26.49 23.97 1.65
N SER A 590 26.82 24.32 0.41
CA SER A 590 26.53 25.62 -0.19
C SER A 590 25.91 25.38 -1.56
N VAL A 591 24.64 25.72 -1.73
CA VAL A 591 23.92 25.52 -3.01
C VAL A 591 23.77 26.87 -3.71
N ASN A 592 24.43 27.02 -4.86
CA ASN A 592 24.32 28.18 -5.74
C ASN A 592 23.06 28.07 -6.60
N LEU A 593 22.11 28.94 -6.40
CA LEU A 593 20.87 29.03 -7.18
C LEU A 593 21.08 30.04 -8.35
N LEU A 594 21.73 29.55 -9.40
CA LEU A 594 22.07 30.38 -10.58
C LEU A 594 20.79 30.82 -11.30
N GLY A 595 20.63 32.11 -11.45
CA GLY A 595 19.45 32.72 -12.09
C GLY A 595 18.44 33.31 -11.07
N LEU A 596 18.54 33.01 -9.78
CA LEU A 596 17.87 33.74 -8.71
C LEU A 596 18.79 34.86 -8.18
N LYS A 597 18.19 35.90 -7.63
CA LYS A 597 18.90 37.02 -7.02
C LYS A 597 18.29 37.44 -5.69
N GLY A 598 19.10 37.96 -4.82
CA GLY A 598 18.69 38.49 -3.54
C GLY A 598 18.52 37.42 -2.45
N GLU A 599 18.14 37.86 -1.29
CA GLU A 599 17.75 36.99 -0.16
C GLU A 599 16.38 36.32 -0.47
N LYS A 600 16.21 35.08 -0.06
CA LYS A 600 14.98 34.32 -0.24
C LYS A 600 14.56 33.62 1.03
N SER A 601 13.25 33.59 1.30
CA SER A 601 12.67 32.76 2.35
C SER A 601 12.71 31.27 1.92
N VAL A 602 13.00 30.39 2.88
CA VAL A 602 13.08 28.95 2.67
C VAL A 602 12.29 28.25 3.76
N LYS A 603 11.32 27.44 3.34
CA LYS A 603 10.71 26.44 4.21
C LYS A 603 11.56 25.18 4.19
N THR A 604 11.76 24.53 5.32
CA THR A 604 12.51 23.27 5.40
C THR A 604 11.67 22.18 6.01
N ILE A 605 11.91 20.94 5.56
CA ILE A 605 11.36 19.73 6.17
C ILE A 605 12.57 18.83 6.47
N THR A 606 12.77 18.47 7.73
CA THR A 606 13.95 17.71 8.15
C THR A 606 13.55 16.41 8.80
N LEU A 607 14.05 15.29 8.26
CA LEU A 607 13.98 13.97 8.85
C LEU A 607 15.36 13.62 9.40
N SER A 608 15.49 13.60 10.73
CA SER A 608 16.76 13.36 11.42
C SER A 608 16.50 12.61 12.72
N HIS A 609 17.34 11.61 13.01
CA HIS A 609 17.29 10.81 14.22
C HIS A 609 18.66 10.23 14.56
N ASN A 610 18.96 10.02 15.84
CA ASN A 610 20.27 9.54 16.28
C ASN A 610 20.40 8.02 16.32
N GLY A 611 19.30 7.30 16.54
CA GLY A 611 19.26 5.84 16.62
C GLY A 611 19.04 5.24 15.23
N LEU A 612 20.07 4.67 14.62
CA LEU A 612 19.99 4.13 13.26
C LEU A 612 19.05 2.92 13.14
N ASP A 613 18.99 2.11 14.19
CA ASP A 613 18.13 0.94 14.31
C ASP A 613 16.73 1.25 14.87
N ASP A 614 16.42 2.51 15.13
CA ASP A 614 15.13 2.90 15.70
C ASP A 614 14.02 2.87 14.65
N GLU A 615 12.83 2.52 15.09
CA GLU A 615 11.60 2.47 14.27
C GLU A 615 10.41 3.05 15.03
N ASN A 616 9.36 3.41 14.31
CA ASN A 616 8.06 3.74 14.88
C ASN A 616 7.32 2.43 15.23
N SER A 617 6.37 2.50 16.16
CA SER A 617 5.59 1.34 16.60
C SER A 617 4.17 1.76 17.01
N ILE A 618 3.27 0.78 17.25
CA ILE A 618 1.91 1.03 17.77
C ILE A 618 1.95 1.83 19.08
N ASP A 619 2.92 1.55 19.95
CA ASP A 619 3.05 2.21 21.25
C ASP A 619 3.75 3.57 21.16
N ASN A 620 4.53 3.78 20.11
CA ASN A 620 5.26 5.04 19.88
C ASN A 620 5.23 5.42 18.39
N PRO A 621 4.06 5.81 17.86
CA PRO A 621 3.85 6.02 16.43
C PRO A 621 4.61 7.21 15.85
N ASP A 622 4.95 8.19 16.67
CA ASP A 622 5.57 9.45 16.28
C ASP A 622 7.02 9.60 16.80
N LYS A 623 7.69 8.50 17.17
CA LYS A 623 9.06 8.52 17.65
C LYS A 623 9.99 9.19 16.65
N ILE A 624 9.80 8.92 15.36
CA ILE A 624 10.58 9.47 14.26
C ILE A 624 9.62 10.04 13.24
N ARG A 625 9.67 11.35 13.03
CA ARG A 625 8.84 12.05 12.03
C ARG A 625 9.57 13.27 11.48
N PRO A 626 9.20 13.75 10.28
CA PRO A 626 9.73 15.01 9.76
C PRO A 626 9.35 16.20 10.65
N VAL A 627 10.25 17.19 10.67
CA VAL A 627 10.06 18.44 11.42
C VAL A 627 10.16 19.61 10.45
N ASP A 628 9.14 20.45 10.47
CA ASP A 628 9.11 21.69 9.70
C ASP A 628 10.01 22.76 10.32
N GLY A 629 10.61 23.58 9.46
CA GLY A 629 11.45 24.68 9.85
C GLY A 629 11.49 25.79 8.80
N ALA A 630 12.27 26.81 9.09
CA ALA A 630 12.47 27.92 8.18
C ALA A 630 13.90 28.44 8.27
N MET A 631 14.41 28.93 7.16
CA MET A 631 15.69 29.60 7.07
C MET A 631 15.67 30.63 5.94
N LYS A 632 16.81 31.22 5.63
CA LYS A 632 16.97 32.14 4.51
C LYS A 632 18.14 31.76 3.64
N CYS A 633 18.00 31.97 2.36
CA CYS A 633 19.12 32.02 1.43
C CYS A 633 19.73 33.42 1.45
N GLU A 634 21.03 33.49 1.27
CA GLU A 634 21.78 34.73 1.22
C GLU A 634 21.88 35.28 -0.21
N ALA A 635 22.02 36.62 -0.29
CA ALA A 635 22.30 37.26 -1.56
C ALA A 635 23.80 37.11 -1.91
N GLY A 636 24.11 36.34 -2.96
CA GLY A 636 25.44 36.32 -3.57
C GLY A 636 25.62 37.46 -4.58
N LYS A 637 26.83 37.58 -5.13
CA LYS A 637 27.15 38.64 -6.13
C LYS A 637 26.29 38.54 -7.40
N LYS A 638 25.98 37.35 -7.86
CA LYS A 638 25.24 37.09 -9.12
C LYS A 638 24.10 36.06 -8.97
N ASN A 639 23.94 35.45 -7.82
CA ASN A 639 23.02 34.36 -7.51
C ASN A 639 22.51 34.45 -6.10
N THR A 640 21.53 33.62 -5.77
CA THR A 640 21.12 33.34 -4.37
C THR A 640 21.89 32.12 -3.89
N ILE A 641 22.29 32.09 -2.62
CA ILE A 641 23.08 31.00 -2.03
C ILE A 641 22.35 30.43 -0.82
N LEU A 642 22.15 29.13 -0.81
CA LEU A 642 21.65 28.37 0.34
C LEU A 642 22.85 27.77 1.07
N ASN A 643 23.13 28.21 2.29
CA ASN A 643 24.17 27.66 3.15
C ASN A 643 23.55 26.92 4.31
N ASP A 644 23.98 25.67 4.55
CA ASP A 644 23.54 24.88 5.70
C ASP A 644 24.62 23.87 6.13
N VAL A 645 24.40 23.24 7.30
CA VAL A 645 25.21 22.13 7.79
C VAL A 645 24.29 20.93 8.05
N LEU A 646 24.31 19.98 7.13
CA LEU A 646 23.53 18.75 7.28
C LEU A 646 24.16 17.85 8.33
N GLN A 647 23.40 17.54 9.37
CA GLN A 647 23.83 16.60 10.40
C GLN A 647 24.03 15.19 9.80
N PRO A 648 24.79 14.31 10.47
CA PRO A 648 24.93 12.93 10.05
C PRO A 648 23.55 12.27 9.87
N MET A 649 23.45 11.38 8.92
CA MET A 649 22.26 10.57 8.71
C MET A 649 20.98 11.43 8.69
N THR A 650 20.91 12.42 7.82
CA THR A 650 19.79 13.39 7.74
C THR A 650 19.29 13.52 6.32
N PHE A 651 17.97 13.50 6.15
CA PHE A 651 17.29 13.95 4.94
C PHE A 651 16.66 15.32 5.18
N LYS A 652 17.06 16.31 4.38
CA LYS A 652 16.51 17.67 4.47
C LYS A 652 16.04 18.18 3.11
N LEU A 653 14.87 18.74 3.13
CA LEU A 653 14.18 19.30 1.97
C LEU A 653 14.06 20.81 2.16
N TYR A 654 14.31 21.57 1.11
CA TYR A 654 14.28 23.03 1.08
C TYR A 654 13.31 23.50 -0.01
N ILE A 655 12.33 24.31 0.36
CA ILE A 655 11.37 24.94 -0.54
C ILE A 655 11.68 26.42 -0.59
N ILE A 656 12.22 26.88 -1.71
CA ILE A 656 12.79 28.22 -1.91
C ILE A 656 11.89 29.02 -2.82
N GLU A 657 11.42 30.17 -2.41
CA GLU A 657 10.66 31.08 -3.27
C GLU A 657 11.53 31.60 -4.45
N LYS A 658 10.99 31.52 -5.68
CA LYS A 658 11.74 31.92 -6.89
C LYS A 658 11.67 33.41 -7.18
#